data_2b3a9e8f7501ae740434e9122236db3b
#
_entry.id   2b3a9e8f7501ae740434e9122236db3b
#
_cell.length_a   1.000
_cell.length_b   1.000
_cell.length_c   1.000
_cell.angle_alpha   90.00
_cell.angle_beta   90.00
_cell.angle_gamma   90.00
#
_symmetry.space_group_name_H-M   'P 1'
#
loop_
_entity.id
_entity.type
_entity.pdbx_description
1 polymer ?
#
loop_
_entity_poly.entity_id
_entity_poly.type
_entity_poly.pdbx_seq_one_letter_code
_entity_poly.pdbx_strand_id
1 'polypeptide(L)'
;MQDPTPLPTESEIPASRTVVVPEGGLAPQPEWKERVIRVFAVLTLAYASYYIVWRWTSTLNWDAWWFSVTLALAETIGLLTTFFFVFNTWKPKVHPQRRARRGTSVDVFVTVYDEPLEVIRKTAMGAREITYPHLTWILDDGKRAEIQAMCGELGIGYIRREGNENAKAGNLNHALKVTSGEIFLVFDADHVPLPHAIDRLLPHFEDPKVAFVQSPQVFYNTDSITTHVQPEKRRLWTEQNLFFTVIEPCKDHWGAAFFCGSCAALRREALEEIGGFCTRTITEDFETSVVLHGRGWKSAYCVDTLAYGLTPNSVVGFHVQHLRWGQGTMQVWRHYNPLTWPGLTLPQRLCHFYSVLVYSDGVLNLLFYSAPLIYLLLGVLPINTMGASFLGRWIPLYVAGRILSRLMARGTETPFWFNERNSMAKFWTHARAVTGYFTRKKLTFHVTPKGTGQVPVEAYRPQLVMMGLSGAAIAFGLVARSQGWISYGPPGRDAVPFWLNLFWASWIFAMATWVVHLSRSMQPKRADYRFTEVLPVRFRPLDGPALPELALTQDLNANGLCFRATHAIPEGTAVEFELPLVVGPVPARGTVLYSHPIQVRGLQMHVHGVQFTGLDLDVRDAIETHCTQHSVPHGRLVFRESVDLFEVARQRLRNRRAERRQIVQLPVLVEVDAHGEGWEAAQQLVGVLDDSSRSGASLVMSVPLPQGARVRFATPGTDMTGEGVAMYSQRLETPVGISFSVGVARVPERAWPRTFFPGAGEWWTRRFGLVPDRVEPAAAAQKVAV
;
A
#
# COMPACT_ATOMS: atom_id res chain seq x y z
N MET A 1 -4.77 -4.07 -50.48
CA MET A 1 -5.88 -4.55 -49.65
C MET A 1 -5.68 -6.04 -49.53
N GLN A 2 -5.07 -6.50 -48.44
CA GLN A 2 -5.00 -7.91 -48.08
C GLN A 2 -6.12 -8.16 -47.10
N ASP A 3 -6.91 -9.20 -47.33
CA ASP A 3 -7.99 -9.62 -46.42
C ASP A 3 -7.49 -9.89 -45.01
N PRO A 4 -8.23 -9.47 -43.98
CA PRO A 4 -7.86 -9.78 -42.60
C PRO A 4 -7.96 -11.27 -42.34
N THR A 5 -6.90 -11.85 -41.84
CA THR A 5 -6.80 -13.24 -41.38
C THR A 5 -7.98 -13.55 -40.43
N PRO A 6 -8.75 -14.65 -40.67
CA PRO A 6 -9.87 -15.00 -39.80
C PRO A 6 -9.37 -15.29 -38.36
N LEU A 7 -10.13 -14.79 -37.38
CA LEU A 7 -9.87 -15.01 -35.96
C LEU A 7 -9.97 -16.50 -35.64
N PRO A 8 -9.11 -17.07 -34.77
CA PRO A 8 -9.13 -18.48 -34.38
C PRO A 8 -10.50 -18.84 -33.75
N THR A 9 -11.01 -19.99 -34.11
CA THR A 9 -12.28 -20.52 -33.58
C THR A 9 -12.11 -20.98 -32.13
N GLU A 10 -13.17 -20.98 -31.34
CA GLU A 10 -13.20 -21.35 -29.91
C GLU A 10 -12.53 -22.66 -29.53
N SER A 11 -12.30 -23.58 -30.50
CA SER A 11 -11.66 -24.88 -30.31
C SER A 11 -10.13 -24.85 -30.32
N GLU A 12 -9.52 -23.74 -30.71
CA GLU A 12 -8.05 -23.61 -30.84
C GLU A 12 -7.37 -22.89 -29.67
N ILE A 13 -8.14 -22.42 -28.71
CA ILE A 13 -7.60 -21.83 -27.49
C ILE A 13 -7.38 -22.96 -26.48
N PRO A 14 -6.12 -23.27 -26.05
CA PRO A 14 -5.91 -24.27 -25.02
C PRO A 14 -6.70 -23.91 -23.77
N ALA A 15 -7.65 -24.77 -23.43
CA ALA A 15 -8.39 -24.68 -22.19
C ALA A 15 -7.40 -24.91 -21.05
N SER A 16 -6.92 -23.86 -20.44
CA SER A 16 -6.35 -23.77 -19.10
C SER A 16 -5.13 -22.83 -19.03
N ARG A 17 -5.42 -21.55 -19.01
CA ARG A 17 -4.76 -20.70 -18.01
C ARG A 17 -5.88 -20.11 -17.18
N THR A 18 -6.31 -20.87 -16.20
CA THR A 18 -7.05 -20.34 -15.07
C THR A 18 -6.02 -19.47 -14.34
N VAL A 19 -5.93 -18.22 -14.74
CA VAL A 19 -5.23 -17.20 -13.94
C VAL A 19 -6.03 -17.18 -12.64
N VAL A 20 -5.52 -17.78 -11.61
CA VAL A 20 -6.05 -17.60 -10.26
C VAL A 20 -5.70 -16.17 -9.91
N VAL A 21 -6.64 -15.27 -10.19
CA VAL A 21 -6.55 -13.87 -9.80
C VAL A 21 -6.45 -13.86 -8.27
N PRO A 22 -5.40 -13.27 -7.68
CA PRO A 22 -5.36 -13.11 -6.24
C PRO A 22 -6.65 -12.42 -5.80
N GLU A 23 -7.42 -13.04 -4.93
CA GLU A 23 -8.66 -12.45 -4.42
C GLU A 23 -8.38 -11.10 -3.78
N GLY A 24 -8.54 -10.02 -4.55
CA GLY A 24 -8.29 -8.62 -4.21
C GLY A 24 -9.44 -7.97 -3.46
N GLY A 25 -10.11 -8.61 -2.53
CA GLY A 25 -11.20 -8.02 -1.77
C GLY A 25 -11.17 -8.38 -0.29
N LEU A 26 -11.99 -7.71 0.50
CA LEU A 26 -12.34 -8.19 1.83
C LEU A 26 -12.88 -9.61 1.70
N ALA A 27 -12.19 -10.58 2.28
CA ALA A 27 -12.79 -11.90 2.47
C ALA A 27 -14.12 -11.69 3.22
N PRO A 28 -15.24 -12.23 2.70
CA PRO A 28 -16.53 -12.05 3.36
C PRO A 28 -16.42 -12.55 4.81
N GLN A 29 -16.64 -11.63 5.74
CA GLN A 29 -16.62 -11.97 7.16
C GLN A 29 -17.85 -12.84 7.47
N PRO A 30 -17.74 -13.85 8.36
CA PRO A 30 -18.89 -14.60 8.82
C PRO A 30 -19.97 -13.66 9.36
N GLU A 31 -21.24 -13.94 9.08
CA GLU A 31 -22.35 -13.05 9.48
C GLU A 31 -22.40 -12.75 10.96
N TRP A 32 -21.99 -13.68 11.82
CA TRP A 32 -21.96 -13.43 13.27
C TRP A 32 -20.95 -12.36 13.64
N LYS A 33 -19.77 -12.30 12.97
CA LYS A 33 -18.77 -11.24 13.18
C LYS A 33 -19.35 -9.89 12.76
N GLU A 34 -19.99 -9.82 11.61
CA GLU A 34 -20.64 -8.59 11.13
C GLU A 34 -21.75 -8.12 12.08
N ARG A 35 -22.49 -9.02 12.71
CA ARG A 35 -23.47 -8.69 13.74
C ARG A 35 -22.79 -8.12 14.98
N VAL A 36 -21.74 -8.77 15.46
CA VAL A 36 -20.95 -8.27 16.63
C VAL A 36 -20.41 -6.88 16.37
N ILE A 37 -19.82 -6.64 15.20
CA ILE A 37 -19.30 -5.32 14.82
C ILE A 37 -20.41 -4.27 14.86
N ARG A 38 -21.57 -4.54 14.27
CA ARG A 38 -22.71 -3.61 14.23
C ARG A 38 -23.31 -3.34 15.60
N VAL A 39 -23.48 -4.38 16.43
CA VAL A 39 -23.96 -4.21 17.82
C VAL A 39 -22.99 -3.35 18.62
N PHE A 40 -21.69 -3.65 18.54
CA PHE A 40 -20.66 -2.86 19.22
C PHE A 40 -20.64 -1.41 18.74
N ALA A 41 -20.84 -1.18 17.43
CA ALA A 41 -20.92 0.16 16.86
C ALA A 41 -22.12 0.94 17.41
N VAL A 42 -23.30 0.33 17.46
CA VAL A 42 -24.51 0.97 18.02
C VAL A 42 -24.32 1.30 19.50
N LEU A 43 -23.78 0.36 20.29
CA LEU A 43 -23.51 0.59 21.73
C LEU A 43 -22.49 1.72 21.94
N THR A 44 -21.43 1.75 21.12
CA THR A 44 -20.42 2.84 21.18
C THR A 44 -21.02 4.18 20.82
N LEU A 45 -21.84 4.27 19.77
CA LEU A 45 -22.52 5.51 19.38
C LEU A 45 -23.53 5.97 20.44
N ALA A 46 -24.28 5.04 21.03
CA ALA A 46 -25.20 5.36 22.12
C ALA A 46 -24.47 5.93 23.35
N TYR A 47 -23.36 5.28 23.72
CA TYR A 47 -22.52 5.77 24.82
C TYR A 47 -21.89 7.14 24.52
N ALA A 48 -21.39 7.33 23.28
CA ALA A 48 -20.85 8.60 22.83
C ALA A 48 -21.90 9.71 22.82
N SER A 49 -23.15 9.41 22.44
CA SER A 49 -24.27 10.35 22.52
C SER A 49 -24.60 10.73 24.00
N TYR A 50 -24.62 9.75 24.91
CA TYR A 50 -24.74 9.99 26.34
C TYR A 50 -23.60 10.91 26.83
N TYR A 51 -22.36 10.63 26.45
CA TYR A 51 -21.21 11.46 26.82
C TYR A 51 -21.36 12.90 26.33
N ILE A 52 -21.77 13.13 25.10
CA ILE A 52 -21.95 14.48 24.54
C ILE A 52 -23.10 15.23 25.26
N VAL A 53 -24.22 14.58 25.54
CA VAL A 53 -25.29 15.19 26.31
C VAL A 53 -24.77 15.62 27.68
N TRP A 54 -24.05 14.74 28.37
CA TRP A 54 -23.44 15.06 29.66
C TRP A 54 -22.43 16.22 29.56
N ARG A 55 -21.63 16.26 28.48
CA ARG A 55 -20.69 17.37 28.21
C ARG A 55 -21.39 18.71 28.13
N TRP A 56 -22.52 18.81 27.42
CA TRP A 56 -23.28 20.04 27.25
C TRP A 56 -24.09 20.44 28.49
N THR A 57 -24.59 19.49 29.25
CA THR A 57 -25.49 19.79 30.37
C THR A 57 -24.78 19.97 31.71
N SER A 58 -23.60 19.33 31.89
CA SER A 58 -23.01 19.20 33.23
C SER A 58 -21.56 19.64 33.36
N THR A 59 -20.88 19.97 32.23
CA THR A 59 -19.44 20.19 32.29
C THR A 59 -18.97 21.51 31.71
N LEU A 60 -19.84 22.33 31.16
CA LEU A 60 -19.46 23.62 30.62
C LEU A 60 -18.94 24.54 31.72
N ASN A 61 -17.79 25.14 31.47
CA ASN A 61 -17.24 26.20 32.29
C ASN A 61 -17.70 27.55 31.74
N TRP A 62 -18.65 28.20 32.39
CA TRP A 62 -19.20 29.46 31.94
C TRP A 62 -18.26 30.65 32.18
N ASP A 63 -17.30 30.54 33.12
CA ASP A 63 -16.27 31.54 33.32
C ASP A 63 -15.28 31.60 32.13
N ALA A 64 -15.16 30.49 31.42
CA ALA A 64 -14.38 30.34 30.19
C ALA A 64 -15.26 29.84 29.02
N TRP A 65 -16.45 30.39 28.86
CA TRP A 65 -17.49 29.90 27.95
C TRP A 65 -16.99 29.75 26.51
N TRP A 66 -16.20 30.71 26.03
CA TRP A 66 -15.66 30.70 24.68
C TRP A 66 -14.81 29.45 24.43
N PHE A 67 -14.00 29.04 25.40
CA PHE A 67 -13.14 27.86 25.29
C PHE A 67 -13.92 26.57 25.50
N SER A 68 -14.77 26.57 26.50
CA SER A 68 -15.62 25.42 26.88
C SER A 68 -16.61 25.04 25.77
N VAL A 69 -17.32 26.01 25.20
CA VAL A 69 -18.27 25.82 24.10
C VAL A 69 -17.53 25.38 22.81
N THR A 70 -16.41 26.04 22.51
CA THR A 70 -15.63 25.66 21.32
C THR A 70 -15.15 24.20 21.38
N LEU A 71 -14.66 23.77 22.56
CA LEU A 71 -14.21 22.40 22.74
C LEU A 71 -15.36 21.39 22.70
N ALA A 72 -16.50 21.72 23.35
CA ALA A 72 -17.70 20.88 23.30
C ALA A 72 -18.28 20.75 21.89
N LEU A 73 -18.25 21.82 21.08
CA LEU A 73 -18.59 21.77 19.65
C LEU A 73 -17.64 20.89 18.86
N ALA A 74 -16.33 21.00 19.11
CA ALA A 74 -15.33 20.15 18.45
C ALA A 74 -15.56 18.66 18.77
N GLU A 75 -15.84 18.33 20.03
CA GLU A 75 -16.17 16.96 20.45
C GLU A 75 -17.49 16.48 19.81
N THR A 76 -18.48 17.35 19.67
CA THR A 76 -19.78 17.03 19.03
C THR A 76 -19.58 16.75 17.52
N ILE A 77 -18.76 17.55 16.83
CA ILE A 77 -18.41 17.29 15.42
C ILE A 77 -17.61 15.98 15.31
N GLY A 78 -16.72 15.68 16.26
CA GLY A 78 -16.01 14.40 16.33
C GLY A 78 -16.95 13.20 16.48
N LEU A 79 -18.01 13.30 17.30
CA LEU A 79 -19.05 12.28 17.38
C LEU A 79 -19.81 12.15 16.06
N LEU A 80 -20.19 13.26 15.45
CA LEU A 80 -20.86 13.27 14.15
C LEU A 80 -20.00 12.61 13.07
N THR A 81 -18.71 12.91 13.05
CA THR A 81 -17.74 12.26 12.15
C THR A 81 -17.67 10.74 12.41
N THR A 82 -17.69 10.32 13.68
CA THR A 82 -17.72 8.90 14.06
C THR A 82 -19.00 8.22 13.59
N PHE A 83 -20.15 8.89 13.73
CA PHE A 83 -21.42 8.39 13.20
C PHE A 83 -21.35 8.17 11.69
N PHE A 84 -20.86 9.16 10.92
CA PHE A 84 -20.69 9.01 9.48
C PHE A 84 -19.66 7.95 9.10
N PHE A 85 -18.59 7.80 9.88
CA PHE A 85 -17.62 6.72 9.68
C PHE A 85 -18.31 5.35 9.83
N VAL A 86 -19.07 5.13 10.89
CA VAL A 86 -19.85 3.90 11.11
C VAL A 86 -20.83 3.67 9.96
N PHE A 87 -21.54 4.72 9.53
CA PHE A 87 -22.48 4.63 8.41
C PHE A 87 -21.79 4.22 7.10
N ASN A 88 -20.65 4.84 6.78
CA ASN A 88 -19.86 4.56 5.57
C ASN A 88 -19.04 3.25 5.64
N THR A 89 -19.04 2.60 6.79
CA THR A 89 -18.39 1.29 6.98
C THR A 89 -19.37 0.21 7.46
N TRP A 90 -20.68 0.45 7.30
CA TRP A 90 -21.74 -0.39 7.88
C TRP A 90 -21.79 -1.81 7.34
N LYS A 91 -21.76 -1.95 6.02
CA LYS A 91 -21.83 -3.24 5.33
C LYS A 91 -21.15 -3.15 3.97
N PRO A 92 -20.08 -3.90 3.71
CA PRO A 92 -19.49 -3.93 2.38
C PRO A 92 -20.40 -4.69 1.41
N LYS A 93 -20.41 -4.25 0.17
CA LYS A 93 -21.04 -4.95 -0.96
C LYS A 93 -19.95 -5.60 -1.78
N VAL A 94 -20.05 -6.89 -1.98
CA VAL A 94 -19.16 -7.66 -2.84
C VAL A 94 -19.99 -8.17 -4.01
N HIS A 95 -19.58 -7.82 -5.20
CA HIS A 95 -20.24 -8.30 -6.41
C HIS A 95 -19.73 -9.71 -6.77
N PRO A 96 -20.62 -10.59 -7.25
CA PRO A 96 -20.21 -11.92 -7.70
C PRO A 96 -19.27 -11.79 -8.90
N GLN A 97 -18.26 -12.61 -8.93
CA GLN A 97 -17.39 -12.70 -10.09
C GLN A 97 -18.14 -13.25 -11.29
N ARG A 98 -18.18 -12.49 -12.39
CA ARG A 98 -18.80 -12.89 -13.66
C ARG A 98 -17.77 -12.74 -14.77
N ARG A 99 -17.96 -13.49 -15.86
CA ARG A 99 -17.15 -13.33 -17.06
C ARG A 99 -17.66 -12.16 -17.87
N ALA A 100 -16.76 -11.34 -18.41
CA ALA A 100 -17.09 -10.29 -19.35
C ALA A 100 -17.73 -10.88 -20.62
N ARG A 101 -18.82 -10.26 -21.09
CA ARG A 101 -19.35 -10.58 -22.40
C ARG A 101 -18.44 -9.99 -23.47
N ARG A 102 -18.13 -10.78 -24.48
CA ARG A 102 -17.35 -10.32 -25.64
C ARG A 102 -18.26 -9.47 -26.54
N GLY A 103 -17.68 -8.47 -27.22
CA GLY A 103 -18.37 -7.64 -28.19
C GLY A 103 -18.63 -6.20 -27.76
N THR A 104 -18.41 -5.83 -26.50
CA THR A 104 -18.42 -4.43 -26.06
C THR A 104 -17.13 -3.74 -26.53
N SER A 105 -17.27 -2.60 -27.22
CA SER A 105 -16.12 -1.79 -27.64
C SER A 105 -15.54 -1.03 -26.44
N VAL A 106 -14.23 -1.14 -26.26
CA VAL A 106 -13.55 -0.57 -25.09
C VAL A 106 -12.36 0.28 -25.53
N ASP A 107 -12.28 1.50 -25.00
CA ASP A 107 -11.10 2.36 -25.06
C ASP A 107 -10.37 2.36 -23.70
N VAL A 108 -9.05 2.43 -23.71
CA VAL A 108 -8.23 2.62 -22.50
C VAL A 108 -7.48 3.93 -22.62
N PHE A 109 -7.76 4.87 -21.72
CA PHE A 109 -7.17 6.19 -21.69
C PHE A 109 -6.10 6.27 -20.60
N VAL A 110 -4.89 6.65 -20.98
CA VAL A 110 -3.81 7.01 -20.06
C VAL A 110 -3.58 8.52 -20.17
N THR A 111 -3.86 9.23 -19.09
CA THR A 111 -3.74 10.70 -19.06
C THR A 111 -2.33 11.12 -18.65
N VAL A 112 -1.70 11.96 -19.48
CA VAL A 112 -0.28 12.35 -19.36
C VAL A 112 -0.14 13.86 -19.47
N TYR A 113 0.80 14.43 -18.70
CA TYR A 113 1.14 15.86 -18.75
C TYR A 113 2.66 16.09 -18.68
N ASP A 114 3.27 15.94 -17.49
CA ASP A 114 4.69 16.25 -17.25
C ASP A 114 5.43 15.10 -16.54
N GLU A 115 4.83 13.90 -16.54
CA GLU A 115 5.45 12.73 -15.95
C GLU A 115 6.66 12.27 -16.76
N PRO A 116 7.70 11.68 -16.14
CA PRO A 116 8.86 11.13 -16.84
C PRO A 116 8.45 10.06 -17.86
N LEU A 117 9.11 10.05 -19.02
CA LEU A 117 8.85 9.10 -20.09
C LEU A 117 8.84 7.64 -19.60
N GLU A 118 9.76 7.30 -18.71
CA GLU A 118 9.87 5.94 -18.15
C GLU A 118 8.65 5.52 -17.32
N VAL A 119 8.05 6.46 -16.60
CA VAL A 119 6.81 6.20 -15.83
C VAL A 119 5.65 5.97 -16.80
N ILE A 120 5.54 6.80 -17.83
CA ILE A 120 4.47 6.70 -18.85
C ILE A 120 4.61 5.39 -19.63
N ARG A 121 5.83 5.01 -20.01
CA ARG A 121 6.10 3.78 -20.76
C ARG A 121 5.62 2.54 -20.02
N LYS A 122 5.89 2.44 -18.71
CA LYS A 122 5.39 1.32 -17.88
C LYS A 122 3.88 1.20 -17.93
N THR A 123 3.18 2.31 -17.80
CA THR A 123 1.70 2.35 -17.83
C THR A 123 1.16 2.07 -19.23
N ALA A 124 1.79 2.61 -20.26
CA ALA A 124 1.44 2.36 -21.65
C ALA A 124 1.58 0.88 -22.04
N MET A 125 2.66 0.24 -21.62
CA MET A 125 2.90 -1.20 -21.82
C MET A 125 1.85 -2.03 -21.09
N GLY A 126 1.60 -1.74 -19.80
CA GLY A 126 0.56 -2.43 -19.04
C GLY A 126 -0.83 -2.27 -19.64
N ALA A 127 -1.16 -1.10 -20.18
CA ALA A 127 -2.41 -0.85 -20.86
C ALA A 127 -2.54 -1.64 -22.17
N ARG A 128 -1.47 -1.71 -22.98
CA ARG A 128 -1.41 -2.52 -24.19
C ARG A 128 -1.60 -4.01 -23.92
N GLU A 129 -1.05 -4.52 -22.81
CA GLU A 129 -1.07 -5.95 -22.46
C GLU A 129 -2.40 -6.41 -21.82
N ILE A 130 -3.42 -5.56 -21.72
CA ILE A 130 -4.74 -5.97 -21.24
C ILE A 130 -5.33 -6.99 -22.22
N THR A 131 -5.80 -8.14 -21.69
CA THR A 131 -6.17 -9.32 -22.49
C THR A 131 -7.48 -9.17 -23.27
N TYR A 132 -8.42 -8.34 -22.79
CA TYR A 132 -9.66 -8.07 -23.50
C TYR A 132 -9.41 -7.18 -24.72
N PRO A 133 -10.04 -7.43 -25.89
CA PRO A 133 -9.87 -6.58 -27.07
C PRO A 133 -10.26 -5.12 -26.80
N HIS A 134 -9.35 -4.20 -27.04
CA HIS A 134 -9.51 -2.78 -26.76
C HIS A 134 -8.57 -1.92 -27.59
N LEU A 135 -8.78 -0.60 -27.57
CA LEU A 135 -7.86 0.39 -28.11
C LEU A 135 -7.24 1.19 -26.96
N THR A 136 -5.90 1.25 -26.94
CA THR A 136 -5.17 2.03 -25.96
C THR A 136 -4.79 3.38 -26.53
N TRP A 137 -5.03 4.46 -25.76
CA TRP A 137 -4.78 5.84 -26.13
C TRP A 137 -4.00 6.57 -25.04
N ILE A 138 -2.87 7.17 -25.42
CA ILE A 138 -2.16 8.12 -24.56
C ILE A 138 -2.70 9.52 -24.85
N LEU A 139 -3.22 10.17 -23.80
CA LEU A 139 -3.80 11.51 -23.87
C LEU A 139 -2.75 12.51 -23.36
N ASP A 140 -1.98 13.13 -24.26
CA ASP A 140 -0.83 13.95 -23.89
C ASP A 140 -1.13 15.46 -23.94
N ASP A 141 -1.39 16.05 -22.76
CA ASP A 141 -1.47 17.51 -22.58
C ASP A 141 -0.09 18.20 -22.58
N GLY A 142 1.01 17.44 -22.40
CA GLY A 142 2.38 17.93 -22.47
C GLY A 142 2.88 18.17 -23.89
N LYS A 143 2.26 17.57 -24.90
CA LYS A 143 2.56 17.69 -26.33
C LYS A 143 3.98 17.31 -26.71
N ARG A 144 4.49 16.25 -26.10
CA ARG A 144 5.89 15.82 -26.19
C ARG A 144 6.09 14.86 -27.36
N ALA A 145 7.03 15.22 -28.24
CA ALA A 145 7.38 14.40 -29.42
C ALA A 145 7.86 12.99 -29.02
N GLU A 146 8.58 12.89 -27.93
CA GLU A 146 9.09 11.61 -27.37
C GLU A 146 7.95 10.66 -26.98
N ILE A 147 6.83 11.19 -26.45
CA ILE A 147 5.64 10.37 -26.11
C ILE A 147 4.96 9.89 -27.40
N GLN A 148 4.84 10.75 -28.41
CA GLN A 148 4.29 10.37 -29.70
C GLN A 148 5.14 9.27 -30.37
N ALA A 149 6.49 9.39 -30.30
CA ALA A 149 7.40 8.37 -30.83
C ALA A 149 7.22 7.02 -30.10
N MET A 150 7.16 7.04 -28.76
CA MET A 150 6.90 5.86 -27.94
C MET A 150 5.55 5.20 -28.28
N CYS A 151 4.51 5.97 -28.52
CA CYS A 151 3.21 5.42 -28.95
C CYS A 151 3.29 4.70 -30.30
N GLY A 152 4.03 5.26 -31.26
CA GLY A 152 4.31 4.62 -32.56
C GLY A 152 5.08 3.31 -32.42
N GLU A 153 6.08 3.28 -31.55
CA GLU A 153 6.88 2.09 -31.23
C GLU A 153 6.04 0.99 -30.56
N LEU A 154 5.17 1.36 -29.61
CA LEU A 154 4.31 0.42 -28.91
C LEU A 154 3.07 0.01 -29.72
N GLY A 155 2.80 0.64 -30.87
CA GLY A 155 1.60 0.39 -31.69
C GLY A 155 0.29 0.80 -31.04
N ILE A 156 0.29 1.86 -30.19
CA ILE A 156 -0.87 2.40 -29.48
C ILE A 156 -1.23 3.81 -29.97
N GLY A 157 -2.47 4.23 -29.72
CA GLY A 157 -2.96 5.53 -30.14
C GLY A 157 -2.38 6.70 -29.35
N TYR A 158 -2.22 7.84 -30.01
CA TYR A 158 -1.75 9.08 -29.40
C TYR A 158 -2.77 10.20 -29.69
N ILE A 159 -3.24 10.86 -28.65
CA ILE A 159 -4.17 11.99 -28.74
C ILE A 159 -3.53 13.19 -28.05
N ARG A 160 -3.48 14.31 -28.78
CA ARG A 160 -3.14 15.63 -28.26
C ARG A 160 -4.22 16.63 -28.59
N ARG A 161 -4.34 17.68 -27.81
CA ARG A 161 -5.26 18.78 -28.04
C ARG A 161 -4.53 20.12 -28.11
N GLU A 162 -5.17 21.13 -28.68
CA GLU A 162 -4.71 22.50 -28.55
C GLU A 162 -5.13 23.03 -27.15
N GLY A 163 -4.25 23.74 -26.48
CA GLY A 163 -4.50 24.22 -25.12
C GLY A 163 -4.35 23.11 -24.06
N ASN A 164 -4.67 23.46 -22.84
CA ASN A 164 -4.73 22.53 -21.67
C ASN A 164 -5.80 22.98 -20.66
N GLU A 165 -6.85 23.67 -21.13
CA GLU A 165 -7.93 24.17 -20.30
C GLU A 165 -8.61 22.98 -19.58
N ASN A 166 -8.92 23.21 -18.28
CA ASN A 166 -9.52 22.22 -17.39
C ASN A 166 -8.68 20.96 -17.17
N ALA A 167 -7.36 21.03 -17.44
CA ALA A 167 -6.39 19.96 -17.15
C ALA A 167 -6.93 18.56 -17.54
N LYS A 168 -6.88 17.57 -16.64
CA LYS A 168 -7.29 16.19 -16.90
C LYS A 168 -8.73 16.07 -17.43
N ALA A 169 -9.69 16.75 -16.80
CA ALA A 169 -11.08 16.71 -17.25
C ALA A 169 -11.25 17.19 -18.70
N GLY A 170 -10.55 18.28 -19.06
CA GLY A 170 -10.55 18.78 -20.44
C GLY A 170 -9.89 17.82 -21.42
N ASN A 171 -8.82 17.14 -21.01
CA ASN A 171 -8.14 16.13 -21.81
C ASN A 171 -9.04 14.92 -22.07
N LEU A 172 -9.68 14.38 -21.02
CA LEU A 172 -10.66 13.31 -21.14
C LEU A 172 -11.86 13.71 -22.02
N ASN A 173 -12.40 14.94 -21.86
CA ASN A 173 -13.49 15.45 -22.68
C ASN A 173 -13.10 15.61 -24.15
N HIS A 174 -11.85 15.89 -24.44
CA HIS A 174 -11.36 15.90 -25.82
C HIS A 174 -11.28 14.48 -26.39
N ALA A 175 -10.74 13.53 -25.62
CA ALA A 175 -10.66 12.14 -26.03
C ALA A 175 -12.05 11.53 -26.33
N LEU A 176 -13.07 11.84 -25.52
CA LEU A 176 -14.45 11.39 -25.75
C LEU A 176 -15.03 11.84 -27.12
N LYS A 177 -14.56 12.95 -27.69
CA LYS A 177 -15.00 13.46 -28.97
C LYS A 177 -14.35 12.78 -30.18
N VAL A 178 -13.17 12.18 -29.98
CA VAL A 178 -12.35 11.62 -31.08
C VAL A 178 -12.23 10.10 -31.02
N THR A 179 -12.83 9.47 -30.00
CA THR A 179 -12.87 8.01 -29.82
C THR A 179 -14.31 7.54 -29.74
N SER A 180 -14.58 6.22 -29.85
CA SER A 180 -15.92 5.68 -30.00
C SER A 180 -16.26 4.48 -29.11
N GLY A 181 -15.36 4.05 -28.19
CA GLY A 181 -15.64 2.93 -27.32
C GLY A 181 -16.87 3.17 -26.44
N GLU A 182 -17.78 2.20 -26.36
CA GLU A 182 -18.97 2.26 -25.50
C GLU A 182 -18.61 2.41 -24.02
N ILE A 183 -17.58 1.67 -23.60
CA ILE A 183 -16.99 1.74 -22.28
C ILE A 183 -15.54 2.24 -22.45
N PHE A 184 -15.08 3.04 -21.52
CA PHE A 184 -13.67 3.42 -21.50
C PHE A 184 -13.10 3.34 -20.09
N LEU A 185 -11.83 2.94 -20.01
CA LEU A 185 -11.07 2.92 -18.77
C LEU A 185 -10.19 4.16 -18.67
N VAL A 186 -9.97 4.62 -17.45
CA VAL A 186 -9.10 5.77 -17.17
C VAL A 186 -8.00 5.34 -16.21
N PHE A 187 -6.76 5.60 -16.63
CA PHE A 187 -5.57 5.43 -15.80
C PHE A 187 -4.74 6.73 -15.78
N ASP A 188 -4.20 7.07 -14.64
CA ASP A 188 -3.16 8.09 -14.54
C ASP A 188 -1.85 7.54 -15.12
N ALA A 189 -0.95 8.43 -15.53
CA ALA A 189 0.33 8.09 -16.14
C ALA A 189 1.19 7.14 -15.30
N ASP A 190 0.92 7.03 -14.02
CA ASP A 190 1.68 6.24 -13.05
C ASP A 190 0.89 5.06 -12.45
N HIS A 191 -0.22 4.67 -13.07
CA HIS A 191 -1.02 3.50 -12.70
C HIS A 191 -0.93 2.41 -13.76
N VAL A 192 -0.08 1.41 -13.55
CA VAL A 192 0.13 0.29 -14.47
C VAL A 192 -1.01 -0.70 -14.36
N PRO A 193 -1.85 -0.88 -15.39
CA PRO A 193 -2.95 -1.84 -15.36
C PRO A 193 -2.46 -3.28 -15.40
N LEU A 194 -3.29 -4.17 -14.86
CA LEU A 194 -3.08 -5.61 -14.94
C LEU A 194 -3.82 -6.21 -16.15
N PRO A 195 -3.33 -7.32 -16.72
CA PRO A 195 -3.88 -7.91 -17.94
C PRO A 195 -5.39 -8.21 -17.91
N HIS A 196 -5.94 -8.52 -16.76
CA HIS A 196 -7.34 -8.86 -16.57
C HIS A 196 -8.26 -7.68 -16.18
N ALA A 197 -7.78 -6.44 -16.27
CA ALA A 197 -8.49 -5.27 -15.76
C ALA A 197 -9.88 -5.09 -16.38
N ILE A 198 -9.99 -5.18 -17.71
CA ILE A 198 -11.27 -5.02 -18.43
C ILE A 198 -12.21 -6.18 -18.10
N ASP A 199 -11.72 -7.42 -18.10
CA ASP A 199 -12.53 -8.62 -17.82
C ASP A 199 -13.20 -8.57 -16.44
N ARG A 200 -12.62 -7.85 -15.48
CA ARG A 200 -13.15 -7.69 -14.13
C ARG A 200 -14.14 -6.53 -13.99
N LEU A 201 -14.00 -5.48 -14.79
CA LEU A 201 -14.84 -4.28 -14.71
C LEU A 201 -16.10 -4.38 -15.59
N LEU A 202 -15.99 -4.94 -16.79
CA LEU A 202 -17.10 -5.02 -17.76
C LEU A 202 -18.38 -5.69 -17.25
N PRO A 203 -18.35 -6.80 -16.48
CA PRO A 203 -19.57 -7.45 -16.02
C PRO A 203 -20.50 -6.56 -15.19
N HIS A 204 -19.99 -5.51 -14.58
CA HIS A 204 -20.79 -4.56 -13.81
C HIS A 204 -21.70 -3.70 -14.71
N PHE A 205 -21.35 -3.55 -16.00
CA PHE A 205 -22.11 -2.77 -16.97
C PHE A 205 -23.27 -3.54 -17.60
N GLU A 206 -23.52 -4.79 -17.19
CA GLU A 206 -24.74 -5.52 -17.53
C GLU A 206 -26.00 -4.80 -17.02
N ASP A 207 -25.91 -4.04 -15.91
CA ASP A 207 -26.94 -3.08 -15.54
C ASP A 207 -26.76 -1.81 -16.40
N PRO A 208 -27.71 -1.47 -17.30
CA PRO A 208 -27.58 -0.31 -18.18
C PRO A 208 -27.55 1.03 -17.44
N LYS A 209 -27.93 1.04 -16.16
CA LYS A 209 -27.89 2.25 -15.32
C LYS A 209 -26.55 2.45 -14.60
N VAL A 210 -25.59 1.55 -14.74
CA VAL A 210 -24.24 1.74 -14.19
C VAL A 210 -23.46 2.70 -15.10
N ALA A 211 -23.13 3.88 -14.57
CA ALA A 211 -22.34 4.89 -15.25
C ALA A 211 -20.84 4.62 -15.14
N PHE A 212 -20.40 4.15 -13.99
CA PHE A 212 -18.99 3.86 -13.76
C PHE A 212 -18.78 2.76 -12.72
N VAL A 213 -17.60 2.14 -12.82
CA VAL A 213 -17.11 1.12 -11.90
C VAL A 213 -15.72 1.54 -11.43
N GLN A 214 -15.56 1.77 -10.13
CA GLN A 214 -14.26 2.09 -9.52
C GLN A 214 -13.60 0.85 -8.99
N SER A 215 -12.29 0.69 -9.18
CA SER A 215 -11.45 -0.30 -8.50
C SER A 215 -10.43 0.36 -7.59
N PRO A 216 -9.80 -0.38 -6.64
CA PRO A 216 -8.84 0.20 -5.72
C PRO A 216 -7.63 0.79 -6.45
N GLN A 217 -7.19 1.95 -6.01
CA GLN A 217 -5.87 2.46 -6.34
C GLN A 217 -4.88 1.91 -5.33
N VAL A 218 -3.97 1.09 -5.81
CA VAL A 218 -3.00 0.40 -4.99
C VAL A 218 -1.60 0.81 -5.41
N PHE A 219 -0.75 1.18 -4.44
CA PHE A 219 0.57 1.73 -4.73
C PHE A 219 1.66 0.70 -4.43
N TYR A 220 2.64 0.59 -5.31
CA TYR A 220 3.72 -0.38 -5.20
C TYR A 220 4.91 0.15 -4.40
N ASN A 221 5.15 1.45 -4.38
CA ASN A 221 6.32 2.01 -3.73
C ASN A 221 6.16 2.16 -2.21
N THR A 222 7.17 1.70 -1.50
CA THR A 222 7.21 1.70 -0.03
C THR A 222 7.99 2.87 0.55
N ASP A 223 8.53 3.73 -0.29
CA ASP A 223 9.33 4.91 0.09
C ASP A 223 8.49 6.16 0.34
N SER A 224 7.17 6.03 0.35
CA SER A 224 6.24 7.12 0.64
C SER A 224 6.19 7.47 2.14
N ILE A 225 5.76 8.70 2.45
CA ILE A 225 5.58 9.15 3.84
C ILE A 225 4.57 8.26 4.59
N THR A 226 3.50 7.85 3.92
CA THR A 226 2.45 7.02 4.50
C THR A 226 2.96 5.67 4.96
N THR A 227 3.96 5.11 4.30
CA THR A 227 4.60 3.85 4.65
C THR A 227 5.63 4.00 5.78
N HIS A 228 6.36 5.11 5.81
CA HIS A 228 7.37 5.40 6.84
C HIS A 228 6.77 5.80 8.19
N VAL A 229 5.51 6.20 8.21
CA VAL A 229 4.75 6.41 9.47
C VAL A 229 4.65 5.12 10.30
N GLN A 230 5.06 3.97 9.75
CA GLN A 230 5.03 2.67 10.43
C GLN A 230 6.43 2.27 10.90
N PRO A 231 6.62 1.94 12.19
CA PRO A 231 7.91 1.43 12.67
C PRO A 231 8.23 0.01 12.19
N GLU A 232 7.22 -0.75 11.81
CA GLU A 232 7.35 -2.13 11.33
C GLU A 232 7.39 -2.17 9.81
N LYS A 233 8.57 -2.35 9.22
CA LYS A 233 8.79 -2.49 7.77
C LYS A 233 8.09 -3.70 7.13
N ARG A 234 7.41 -4.52 7.91
CA ARG A 234 6.80 -5.79 7.47
C ARG A 234 5.36 -5.67 6.96
N ARG A 235 4.70 -4.52 7.11
CA ARG A 235 3.30 -4.34 6.69
C ARG A 235 3.13 -3.04 5.93
N LEU A 236 2.80 -3.15 4.66
CA LEU A 236 2.47 -2.01 3.82
C LEU A 236 1.02 -1.60 4.07
N TRP A 237 0.78 -0.79 5.09
CA TRP A 237 -0.51 -0.20 5.32
C TRP A 237 -0.47 1.30 5.03
N THR A 238 -1.46 1.80 4.29
CA THR A 238 -1.67 3.23 4.04
C THR A 238 -3.11 3.59 4.42
N GLU A 239 -3.40 4.86 4.66
CA GLU A 239 -4.79 5.32 4.90
C GLU A 239 -5.71 4.98 3.72
N GLN A 240 -5.17 4.94 2.52
CA GLN A 240 -5.90 4.56 1.31
C GLN A 240 -6.34 3.09 1.32
N ASN A 241 -5.64 2.22 2.04
CA ASN A 241 -6.08 0.84 2.20
C ASN A 241 -7.44 0.76 2.90
N LEU A 242 -7.66 1.54 3.97
CA LEU A 242 -8.97 1.61 4.63
C LEU A 242 -10.03 2.17 3.68
N PHE A 243 -9.68 3.21 2.93
CA PHE A 243 -10.58 3.86 1.99
C PHE A 243 -11.03 2.91 0.88
N PHE A 244 -10.10 2.33 0.14
CA PHE A 244 -10.40 1.47 -1.00
C PHE A 244 -10.86 0.06 -0.60
N THR A 245 -10.41 -0.47 0.54
CA THR A 245 -10.76 -1.84 0.93
C THR A 245 -12.05 -1.92 1.75
N VAL A 246 -12.41 -0.87 2.48
CA VAL A 246 -13.58 -0.90 3.38
C VAL A 246 -14.60 0.18 3.04
N ILE A 247 -14.18 1.45 2.93
CA ILE A 247 -15.13 2.57 2.80
C ILE A 247 -15.82 2.52 1.44
N GLU A 248 -15.11 2.41 0.33
CA GLU A 248 -15.71 2.39 -1.00
C GLU A 248 -16.63 1.17 -1.24
N PRO A 249 -16.25 -0.09 -0.85
CA PRO A 249 -17.19 -1.22 -0.89
C PRO A 249 -18.46 -1.00 -0.04
N CYS A 250 -18.34 -0.31 1.10
CA CYS A 250 -19.50 0.01 1.93
C CYS A 250 -20.33 1.14 1.34
N LYS A 251 -19.73 2.13 0.68
CA LYS A 251 -20.45 3.16 -0.09
C LYS A 251 -21.19 2.56 -1.29
N ASP A 252 -20.63 1.54 -1.95
CA ASP A 252 -21.33 0.81 -3.01
C ASP A 252 -22.62 0.14 -2.49
N HIS A 253 -22.62 -0.35 -1.25
CA HIS A 253 -23.85 -0.83 -0.62
C HIS A 253 -24.97 0.24 -0.61
N TRP A 254 -24.60 1.49 -0.45
CA TRP A 254 -25.52 2.66 -0.45
C TRP A 254 -25.70 3.27 -1.85
N GLY A 255 -25.09 2.71 -2.89
CA GLY A 255 -25.10 3.27 -4.25
C GLY A 255 -24.36 4.61 -4.33
N ALA A 256 -23.33 4.80 -3.53
CA ALA A 256 -22.59 6.05 -3.37
C ALA A 256 -21.07 5.91 -3.55
N ALA A 257 -20.60 4.77 -4.06
CA ALA A 257 -19.20 4.65 -4.48
C ALA A 257 -18.91 5.71 -5.52
N PHE A 258 -17.75 6.37 -5.48
CA PHE A 258 -17.46 7.46 -6.40
C PHE A 258 -16.18 7.21 -7.21
N PHE A 259 -16.10 7.80 -8.37
CA PHE A 259 -14.95 7.81 -9.23
C PHE A 259 -13.80 8.58 -8.59
N CYS A 260 -12.63 7.95 -8.50
CA CYS A 260 -11.44 8.50 -7.85
C CYS A 260 -10.36 8.95 -8.84
N GLY A 261 -10.75 9.26 -10.06
CA GLY A 261 -9.90 9.82 -11.11
C GLY A 261 -9.11 8.78 -11.91
N SER A 262 -8.81 7.60 -11.37
CA SER A 262 -8.02 6.55 -12.03
C SER A 262 -8.49 5.16 -11.62
N CYS A 263 -8.05 4.12 -12.34
CA CYS A 263 -8.41 2.72 -12.09
C CYS A 263 -9.93 2.48 -12.14
N ALA A 264 -10.60 3.08 -13.09
CA ALA A 264 -12.04 3.00 -13.24
C ALA A 264 -12.45 2.79 -14.71
N ALA A 265 -13.60 2.14 -14.91
CA ALA A 265 -14.28 2.07 -16.19
C ALA A 265 -15.54 2.94 -16.15
N LEU A 266 -15.85 3.62 -17.25
CA LEU A 266 -17.00 4.53 -17.36
C LEU A 266 -17.77 4.24 -18.63
N ARG A 267 -19.10 4.43 -18.57
CA ARG A 267 -20.01 4.35 -19.72
C ARG A 267 -20.05 5.68 -20.43
N ARG A 268 -19.78 5.68 -21.73
CA ARG A 268 -19.75 6.89 -22.56
C ARG A 268 -21.10 7.63 -22.53
N GLU A 269 -22.20 6.91 -22.74
CA GLU A 269 -23.56 7.46 -22.72
C GLU A 269 -23.86 8.29 -21.46
N ALA A 270 -23.44 7.80 -20.30
CA ALA A 270 -23.66 8.48 -19.03
C ALA A 270 -22.91 9.81 -18.94
N LEU A 271 -21.69 9.87 -19.48
CA LEU A 271 -20.91 11.09 -19.53
C LEU A 271 -21.47 12.07 -20.55
N GLU A 272 -21.89 11.59 -21.73
CA GLU A 272 -22.51 12.41 -22.78
C GLU A 272 -23.80 13.08 -22.30
N GLU A 273 -24.63 12.35 -21.51
CA GLU A 273 -25.86 12.90 -20.93
C GLU A 273 -25.61 14.13 -20.05
N ILE A 274 -24.50 14.15 -19.32
CA ILE A 274 -24.14 15.28 -18.44
C ILE A 274 -23.22 16.31 -19.12
N GLY A 275 -22.87 16.12 -20.40
CA GLY A 275 -21.99 17.00 -21.17
C GLY A 275 -20.49 16.74 -20.99
N GLY A 276 -20.11 15.55 -20.53
CA GLY A 276 -18.73 15.13 -20.28
C GLY A 276 -18.33 15.21 -18.80
N PHE A 277 -17.03 15.05 -18.54
CA PHE A 277 -16.48 15.26 -17.20
C PHE A 277 -16.68 16.70 -16.73
N CYS A 278 -17.09 16.85 -15.47
CA CYS A 278 -17.28 18.16 -14.86
C CYS A 278 -15.96 18.93 -14.77
N THR A 279 -16.00 20.25 -14.83
CA THR A 279 -14.80 21.11 -14.92
C THR A 279 -14.80 22.29 -13.95
N ARG A 280 -15.77 22.36 -13.04
CA ARG A 280 -15.92 23.50 -12.11
C ARG A 280 -14.92 23.45 -10.95
N THR A 281 -14.56 22.25 -10.52
CA THR A 281 -13.66 22.03 -9.39
C THR A 281 -12.37 21.36 -9.84
N ILE A 282 -11.36 21.35 -8.96
CA ILE A 282 -10.09 20.64 -9.24
C ILE A 282 -10.13 19.15 -8.90
N THR A 283 -11.27 18.64 -8.42
CA THR A 283 -11.59 17.23 -8.22
C THR A 283 -12.76 16.86 -9.11
N GLU A 284 -12.49 16.83 -10.40
CA GLU A 284 -13.46 16.53 -11.45
C GLU A 284 -14.13 15.16 -11.28
N ASP A 285 -13.40 14.23 -10.69
CA ASP A 285 -13.80 12.86 -10.40
C ASP A 285 -14.95 12.80 -9.39
N PHE A 286 -14.78 13.42 -8.24
CA PHE A 286 -15.81 13.49 -7.22
C PHE A 286 -16.99 14.35 -7.68
N GLU A 287 -16.73 15.48 -8.34
CA GLU A 287 -17.75 16.34 -8.92
C GLU A 287 -18.62 15.57 -9.92
N THR A 288 -18.00 14.89 -10.89
CA THR A 288 -18.71 14.09 -11.91
C THR A 288 -19.54 12.98 -11.27
N SER A 289 -19.04 12.34 -10.22
CA SER A 289 -19.77 11.29 -9.49
C SER A 289 -21.05 11.81 -8.84
N VAL A 290 -20.98 12.97 -8.18
CA VAL A 290 -22.15 13.61 -7.53
C VAL A 290 -23.19 14.00 -8.56
N VAL A 291 -22.76 14.53 -9.72
CA VAL A 291 -23.67 14.93 -10.80
C VAL A 291 -24.34 13.69 -11.43
N LEU A 292 -23.60 12.64 -11.74
CA LEU A 292 -24.15 11.38 -12.28
C LEU A 292 -25.17 10.75 -11.34
N HIS A 293 -24.84 10.65 -10.04
CA HIS A 293 -25.79 10.13 -9.04
C HIS A 293 -27.05 11.01 -8.95
N GLY A 294 -26.90 12.32 -9.03
CA GLY A 294 -28.02 13.27 -9.04
C GLY A 294 -28.91 13.12 -10.30
N ARG A 295 -28.40 12.57 -11.38
CA ARG A 295 -29.17 12.22 -12.59
C ARG A 295 -29.78 10.82 -12.54
N GLY A 296 -29.57 10.08 -11.45
CA GLY A 296 -30.12 8.74 -11.25
C GLY A 296 -29.25 7.61 -11.83
N TRP A 297 -28.04 7.91 -12.29
CA TRP A 297 -27.07 6.92 -12.65
C TRP A 297 -26.55 6.21 -11.41
N LYS A 298 -26.17 4.94 -11.57
CA LYS A 298 -25.59 4.11 -10.52
C LYS A 298 -24.07 4.01 -10.68
N SER A 299 -23.42 3.70 -9.58
CA SER A 299 -22.02 3.28 -9.58
C SER A 299 -21.90 1.88 -9.03
N ALA A 300 -20.77 1.22 -9.31
CA ALA A 300 -20.39 -0.03 -8.70
C ALA A 300 -18.93 0.04 -8.26
N TYR A 301 -18.56 -0.81 -7.30
CA TYR A 301 -17.19 -0.93 -6.84
C TYR A 301 -16.66 -2.35 -7.05
N CYS A 302 -15.59 -2.47 -7.84
CA CYS A 302 -14.84 -3.70 -8.01
C CYS A 302 -13.76 -3.78 -6.95
N VAL A 303 -13.80 -4.80 -6.09
CA VAL A 303 -12.85 -4.94 -4.98
C VAL A 303 -11.47 -5.46 -5.41
N ASP A 304 -11.34 -5.92 -6.64
CA ASP A 304 -10.10 -6.47 -7.17
C ASP A 304 -9.08 -5.36 -7.44
N THR A 305 -7.82 -5.63 -7.15
CA THR A 305 -6.73 -4.76 -7.56
C THR A 305 -6.46 -4.96 -9.05
N LEU A 306 -6.70 -3.93 -9.83
CA LEU A 306 -6.61 -3.97 -11.30
C LEU A 306 -5.49 -3.11 -11.87
N ALA A 307 -4.83 -2.36 -11.04
CA ALA A 307 -3.63 -1.59 -11.38
C ALA A 307 -2.78 -1.33 -10.15
N TYR A 308 -1.49 -1.07 -10.38
CA TYR A 308 -0.55 -0.64 -9.35
C TYR A 308 0.05 0.71 -9.72
N GLY A 309 -0.04 1.67 -8.80
CA GLY A 309 0.39 3.04 -8.99
C GLY A 309 1.62 3.42 -8.20
N LEU A 310 2.07 4.65 -8.42
CA LEU A 310 3.19 5.29 -7.72
C LEU A 310 2.66 6.43 -6.84
N THR A 311 2.71 6.27 -5.52
CA THR A 311 2.37 7.36 -4.59
C THR A 311 3.56 8.33 -4.43
N PRO A 312 3.31 9.62 -4.09
CA PRO A 312 4.38 10.57 -3.84
C PRO A 312 5.40 10.07 -2.81
N ASN A 313 6.66 10.09 -3.18
CA ASN A 313 7.79 9.72 -2.32
C ASN A 313 8.35 10.91 -1.53
N SER A 314 7.87 12.13 -1.77
CA SER A 314 8.30 13.33 -1.09
C SER A 314 7.24 13.88 -0.14
N VAL A 315 7.69 14.52 0.96
CA VAL A 315 6.81 15.19 1.93
C VAL A 315 6.05 16.34 1.27
N VAL A 316 6.68 17.06 0.36
CA VAL A 316 6.04 18.15 -0.39
C VAL A 316 4.93 17.59 -1.28
N GLY A 317 5.22 16.55 -2.04
CA GLY A 317 4.23 15.88 -2.91
C GLY A 317 3.01 15.39 -2.13
N PHE A 318 3.25 14.79 -0.95
CA PHE A 318 2.18 14.37 -0.05
C PHE A 318 1.26 15.54 0.35
N HIS A 319 1.82 16.66 0.80
CA HIS A 319 1.01 17.81 1.22
C HIS A 319 0.28 18.49 0.06
N VAL A 320 0.92 18.60 -1.11
CA VAL A 320 0.30 19.15 -2.32
C VAL A 320 -0.89 18.30 -2.76
N GLN A 321 -0.73 16.98 -2.77
CA GLN A 321 -1.79 16.04 -3.14
C GLN A 321 -2.99 16.14 -2.18
N HIS A 322 -2.76 16.05 -0.86
CA HIS A 322 -3.83 16.12 0.14
C HIS A 322 -4.52 17.48 0.17
N LEU A 323 -3.77 18.58 -0.03
CA LEU A 323 -4.35 19.92 -0.11
C LEU A 323 -5.25 20.06 -1.34
N ARG A 324 -4.83 19.55 -2.50
CA ARG A 324 -5.61 19.54 -3.73
C ARG A 324 -6.91 18.79 -3.56
N TRP A 325 -6.83 17.55 -3.04
CA TRP A 325 -8.02 16.75 -2.77
C TRP A 325 -8.99 17.45 -1.83
N GLY A 326 -8.49 17.97 -0.71
CA GLY A 326 -9.34 18.64 0.26
C GLY A 326 -9.96 19.93 -0.26
N GLN A 327 -9.19 20.80 -0.91
CA GLN A 327 -9.73 22.04 -1.48
C GLN A 327 -10.75 21.78 -2.58
N GLY A 328 -10.49 20.79 -3.46
CA GLY A 328 -11.42 20.39 -4.51
C GLY A 328 -12.72 19.85 -3.92
N THR A 329 -12.65 18.96 -2.94
CA THR A 329 -13.83 18.42 -2.25
C THR A 329 -14.64 19.53 -1.55
N MET A 330 -13.98 20.52 -0.97
CA MET A 330 -14.66 21.71 -0.40
C MET A 330 -15.32 22.57 -1.48
N GLN A 331 -14.74 22.66 -2.68
CA GLN A 331 -15.38 23.33 -3.82
C GLN A 331 -16.61 22.54 -4.31
N VAL A 332 -16.54 21.20 -4.34
CA VAL A 332 -17.71 20.36 -4.66
C VAL A 332 -18.81 20.61 -3.64
N TRP A 333 -18.51 20.64 -2.34
CA TRP A 333 -19.53 20.99 -1.34
C TRP A 333 -20.19 22.34 -1.60
N ARG A 334 -19.40 23.33 -1.95
CA ARG A 334 -19.92 24.67 -2.23
C ARG A 334 -20.85 24.73 -3.44
N HIS A 335 -20.48 24.05 -4.54
CA HIS A 335 -21.19 24.14 -5.81
C HIS A 335 -22.33 23.11 -5.92
N TYR A 336 -22.16 21.96 -5.31
CA TYR A 336 -23.03 20.79 -5.44
C TYR A 336 -23.40 20.20 -4.08
N ASN A 337 -23.68 21.04 -3.09
CA ASN A 337 -23.91 20.61 -1.71
C ASN A 337 -24.58 19.23 -1.61
N PRO A 338 -23.89 18.17 -1.21
CA PRO A 338 -24.45 16.82 -1.25
C PRO A 338 -25.72 16.65 -0.42
N LEU A 339 -25.90 17.45 0.65
CA LEU A 339 -27.10 17.37 1.51
C LEU A 339 -28.35 17.88 0.81
N THR A 340 -28.23 18.79 -0.15
CA THR A 340 -29.36 19.45 -0.81
C THR A 340 -29.39 19.19 -2.32
N TRP A 341 -28.35 18.59 -2.89
CA TRP A 341 -28.29 18.35 -4.34
C TRP A 341 -29.46 17.49 -4.80
N PRO A 342 -30.18 17.91 -5.86
CA PRO A 342 -31.37 17.21 -6.33
C PRO A 342 -31.02 15.81 -6.88
N GLY A 343 -31.94 14.88 -6.77
CA GLY A 343 -31.82 13.52 -7.31
C GLY A 343 -31.01 12.55 -6.44
N LEU A 344 -30.20 13.02 -5.51
CA LEU A 344 -29.49 12.13 -4.58
C LEU A 344 -30.46 11.50 -3.57
N THR A 345 -30.35 10.20 -3.36
CA THR A 345 -31.01 9.49 -2.25
C THR A 345 -30.43 9.92 -0.89
N LEU A 346 -31.16 9.73 0.20
CA LEU A 346 -30.64 10.07 1.53
C LEU A 346 -29.32 9.37 1.87
N PRO A 347 -29.14 8.05 1.63
CA PRO A 347 -27.84 7.41 1.84
C PRO A 347 -26.71 8.04 1.03
N GLN A 348 -26.94 8.37 -0.26
CA GLN A 348 -25.96 9.05 -1.10
C GLN A 348 -25.58 10.43 -0.55
N ARG A 349 -26.56 11.20 -0.09
CA ARG A 349 -26.32 12.50 0.57
C ARG A 349 -25.36 12.36 1.75
N LEU A 350 -25.64 11.41 2.64
CA LEU A 350 -24.83 11.17 3.83
C LEU A 350 -23.43 10.67 3.47
N CYS A 351 -23.32 9.76 2.51
CA CYS A 351 -22.02 9.24 2.06
C CYS A 351 -21.15 10.31 1.40
N HIS A 352 -21.70 11.10 0.49
CA HIS A 352 -20.96 12.19 -0.15
C HIS A 352 -20.62 13.31 0.82
N PHE A 353 -21.52 13.63 1.75
CA PHE A 353 -21.22 14.62 2.80
C PHE A 353 -20.10 14.14 3.75
N TYR A 354 -20.02 12.87 4.05
CA TYR A 354 -18.89 12.31 4.81
C TYR A 354 -17.56 12.55 4.13
N SER A 355 -17.50 12.39 2.79
CA SER A 355 -16.27 12.66 2.02
C SER A 355 -15.78 14.10 2.15
N VAL A 356 -16.72 15.05 2.38
CA VAL A 356 -16.41 16.46 2.68
C VAL A 356 -15.97 16.61 4.14
N LEU A 357 -16.73 16.01 5.07
CA LEU A 357 -16.55 16.19 6.51
C LEU A 357 -15.19 15.69 7.01
N VAL A 358 -14.60 14.67 6.37
CA VAL A 358 -13.27 14.14 6.71
C VAL A 358 -12.19 15.23 6.73
N TYR A 359 -12.29 16.26 5.90
CA TYR A 359 -11.30 17.35 5.89
C TYR A 359 -11.46 18.35 7.04
N SER A 360 -12.57 18.30 7.79
CA SER A 360 -12.72 19.09 9.03
C SER A 360 -11.77 18.62 10.14
N ASP A 361 -11.22 17.42 10.04
CA ASP A 361 -10.19 16.87 10.91
C ASP A 361 -9.05 17.84 11.19
N GLY A 362 -8.62 18.60 10.19
CA GLY A 362 -7.54 19.56 10.35
C GLY A 362 -7.85 20.64 11.37
N VAL A 363 -9.06 21.19 11.31
CA VAL A 363 -9.55 22.23 12.25
C VAL A 363 -9.78 21.62 13.63
N LEU A 364 -10.40 20.45 13.71
CA LEU A 364 -10.65 19.75 14.96
C LEU A 364 -9.34 19.42 15.69
N ASN A 365 -8.35 18.87 14.96
CA ASN A 365 -7.05 18.58 15.54
C ASN A 365 -6.33 19.84 16.02
N LEU A 366 -6.44 20.95 15.29
CA LEU A 366 -5.87 22.22 15.73
C LEU A 366 -6.48 22.67 17.06
N LEU A 367 -7.81 22.56 17.24
CA LEU A 367 -8.50 22.89 18.48
C LEU A 367 -8.08 21.95 19.62
N PHE A 368 -8.05 20.64 19.38
CA PHE A 368 -7.63 19.67 20.38
C PHE A 368 -6.15 19.80 20.77
N TYR A 369 -5.27 20.13 19.82
CA TYR A 369 -3.86 20.36 20.14
C TYR A 369 -3.65 21.68 20.91
N SER A 370 -4.45 22.70 20.64
CA SER A 370 -4.38 23.97 21.36
C SER A 370 -4.89 23.88 22.80
N ALA A 371 -5.82 23.00 23.09
CA ALA A 371 -6.50 22.93 24.39
C ALA A 371 -5.55 22.73 25.59
N PRO A 372 -4.66 21.73 25.62
CA PRO A 372 -3.71 21.57 26.74
C PRO A 372 -2.68 22.71 26.81
N LEU A 373 -2.35 23.33 25.67
CA LEU A 373 -1.42 24.47 25.66
C LEU A 373 -2.04 25.69 26.29
N ILE A 374 -3.28 26.02 25.93
CA ILE A 374 -4.04 27.12 26.55
C ILE A 374 -4.13 26.91 28.05
N TYR A 375 -4.43 25.70 28.48
CA TYR A 375 -4.50 25.39 29.91
C TYR A 375 -3.16 25.59 30.61
N LEU A 376 -2.08 25.05 30.10
CA LEU A 376 -0.75 25.17 30.72
C LEU A 376 -0.24 26.61 30.76
N LEU A 377 -0.58 27.42 29.74
CA LEU A 377 -0.12 28.81 29.65
C LEU A 377 -1.01 29.80 30.43
N LEU A 378 -2.31 29.55 30.53
CA LEU A 378 -3.25 30.51 31.09
C LEU A 378 -4.00 30.01 32.35
N GLY A 379 -3.89 28.73 32.70
CA GLY A 379 -4.65 28.12 33.82
C GLY A 379 -6.15 27.95 33.54
N VAL A 380 -6.61 28.24 32.31
CA VAL A 380 -8.06 28.25 32.00
C VAL A 380 -8.53 26.84 31.71
N LEU A 381 -9.49 26.36 32.52
CA LEU A 381 -10.09 25.05 32.34
C LEU A 381 -11.29 25.12 31.38
N PRO A 382 -11.33 24.27 30.33
CA PRO A 382 -12.50 24.21 29.45
C PRO A 382 -13.63 23.35 30.01
N ILE A 383 -13.42 22.70 31.16
CA ILE A 383 -14.34 21.71 31.75
C ILE A 383 -14.39 21.91 33.24
N ASN A 384 -15.60 22.16 33.80
CA ASN A 384 -15.78 22.34 35.25
C ASN A 384 -15.58 21.06 36.08
N THR A 385 -15.68 19.88 35.47
CA THR A 385 -15.68 18.59 36.15
C THR A 385 -14.51 17.74 35.71
N MET A 386 -13.27 18.25 35.87
CA MET A 386 -12.06 17.41 35.62
C MET A 386 -11.76 16.60 36.89
N GLY A 387 -11.69 15.31 36.74
CA GLY A 387 -11.40 14.38 37.82
C GLY A 387 -11.95 12.98 37.53
N ALA A 388 -12.21 12.20 38.55
CA ALA A 388 -12.72 10.83 38.42
C ALA A 388 -14.02 10.74 37.58
N SER A 389 -14.89 11.72 37.69
CA SER A 389 -16.16 11.78 36.94
C SER A 389 -15.93 11.96 35.43
N PHE A 390 -14.97 12.80 35.04
CA PHE A 390 -14.58 12.99 33.62
C PHE A 390 -13.86 11.76 33.08
N LEU A 391 -12.79 11.32 33.75
CA LEU A 391 -11.97 10.18 33.30
C LEU A 391 -12.82 8.90 33.25
N GLY A 392 -13.72 8.67 34.21
CA GLY A 392 -14.61 7.51 34.23
C GLY A 392 -15.58 7.44 33.06
N ARG A 393 -15.87 8.56 32.37
CA ARG A 393 -16.71 8.60 31.17
C ARG A 393 -15.90 8.69 29.89
N TRP A 394 -14.80 9.44 29.91
CA TRP A 394 -13.97 9.65 28.72
C TRP A 394 -13.13 8.44 28.37
N ILE A 395 -12.50 7.77 29.36
CA ILE A 395 -11.65 6.59 29.09
C ILE A 395 -12.43 5.44 28.41
N PRO A 396 -13.62 5.03 28.94
CA PRO A 396 -14.41 4.01 28.26
C PRO A 396 -14.80 4.41 26.82
N LEU A 397 -15.15 5.69 26.59
CA LEU A 397 -15.44 6.19 25.25
C LEU A 397 -14.23 6.09 24.31
N TYR A 398 -13.07 6.53 24.80
CA TYR A 398 -11.82 6.47 24.04
C TYR A 398 -11.47 5.02 23.67
N VAL A 399 -11.51 4.10 24.63
CA VAL A 399 -11.21 2.68 24.42
C VAL A 399 -12.23 2.05 23.47
N ALA A 400 -13.52 2.31 23.66
CA ALA A 400 -14.57 1.83 22.78
C ALA A 400 -14.39 2.34 21.35
N GLY A 401 -14.06 3.62 21.16
CA GLY A 401 -13.75 4.19 19.84
C GLY A 401 -12.56 3.55 19.17
N ARG A 402 -11.49 3.24 19.92
CA ARG A 402 -10.31 2.52 19.39
C ARG A 402 -10.64 1.09 18.96
N ILE A 403 -11.41 0.37 19.76
CA ILE A 403 -11.90 -0.97 19.43
C ILE A 403 -12.81 -0.90 18.20
N LEU A 404 -13.74 0.06 18.17
CA LEU A 404 -14.66 0.28 17.05
C LEU A 404 -13.92 0.52 15.74
N SER A 405 -12.93 1.43 15.72
CA SER A 405 -12.11 1.69 14.52
C SER A 405 -11.45 0.42 14.01
N ARG A 406 -10.92 -0.42 14.90
CA ARG A 406 -10.30 -1.69 14.52
C ARG A 406 -11.31 -2.70 13.98
N LEU A 407 -12.44 -2.84 14.62
CA LEU A 407 -13.48 -3.76 14.18
C LEU A 407 -14.05 -3.34 12.82
N MET A 408 -14.30 -2.05 12.62
CA MET A 408 -14.79 -1.51 11.35
C MET A 408 -13.76 -1.59 10.21
N ALA A 409 -12.48 -1.61 10.53
CA ALA A 409 -11.41 -1.81 9.55
C ALA A 409 -11.34 -3.24 8.99
N ARG A 410 -12.09 -4.19 9.53
CA ARG A 410 -12.29 -5.57 9.02
C ARG A 410 -11.02 -6.29 8.61
N GLY A 411 -9.95 -6.17 9.41
CA GLY A 411 -8.66 -6.83 9.12
C GLY A 411 -7.71 -6.00 8.28
N THR A 412 -8.09 -4.80 7.82
CA THR A 412 -7.11 -3.81 7.37
C THR A 412 -6.45 -3.22 8.60
N GLU A 413 -5.44 -3.91 9.14
CA GLU A 413 -4.83 -3.51 10.40
C GLU A 413 -4.11 -2.18 10.30
N THR A 414 -4.62 -1.18 11.01
CA THR A 414 -3.87 0.04 11.31
C THR A 414 -2.91 -0.21 12.47
N PRO A 415 -1.63 0.15 12.34
CA PRO A 415 -0.73 0.21 13.49
C PRO A 415 -1.33 1.11 14.59
N PHE A 416 -1.14 0.73 15.87
CA PHE A 416 -1.84 1.34 16.99
C PHE A 416 -1.78 2.89 17.04
N TRP A 417 -0.63 3.46 16.69
CA TRP A 417 -0.39 4.91 16.72
C TRP A 417 -0.42 5.56 15.33
N PHE A 418 -0.85 4.85 14.31
CA PHE A 418 -0.84 5.37 12.94
C PHE A 418 -1.73 6.60 12.78
N ASN A 419 -2.95 6.54 13.30
CA ASN A 419 -3.92 7.63 13.13
C ASN A 419 -3.41 8.92 13.75
N GLU A 420 -2.83 8.87 14.96
CA GLU A 420 -2.30 10.03 15.65
C GLU A 420 -1.12 10.66 14.91
N ARG A 421 -0.22 9.83 14.41
CA ARG A 421 0.93 10.29 13.61
C ARG A 421 0.48 10.88 12.28
N ASN A 422 -0.43 10.22 11.59
CA ASN A 422 -0.98 10.68 10.32
C ASN A 422 -1.77 11.99 10.50
N SER A 423 -2.57 12.09 11.57
CA SER A 423 -3.26 13.33 11.92
C SER A 423 -2.29 14.47 12.20
N MET A 424 -1.21 14.22 12.97
CA MET A 424 -0.16 15.21 13.21
C MET A 424 0.57 15.61 11.93
N ALA A 425 0.80 14.68 11.01
CA ALA A 425 1.44 14.99 9.73
C ALA A 425 0.59 15.93 8.88
N LYS A 426 -0.74 15.75 8.83
CA LYS A 426 -1.63 16.44 7.87
C LYS A 426 -2.59 17.47 8.46
N PHE A 427 -2.62 17.68 9.80
CA PHE A 427 -3.60 18.60 10.42
C PHE A 427 -3.64 19.98 9.77
N TRP A 428 -2.48 20.56 9.48
CA TRP A 428 -2.38 21.89 8.87
C TRP A 428 -2.84 21.90 7.42
N THR A 429 -2.50 20.86 6.68
CA THR A 429 -2.91 20.68 5.28
C THR A 429 -4.42 20.58 5.17
N HIS A 430 -5.07 19.80 6.05
CA HIS A 430 -6.51 19.66 6.09
C HIS A 430 -7.20 20.96 6.61
N ALA A 431 -6.62 21.64 7.61
CA ALA A 431 -7.13 22.95 8.03
C ALA A 431 -7.10 23.98 6.90
N ARG A 432 -6.01 24.01 6.13
CA ARG A 432 -5.94 24.84 4.91
C ARG A 432 -6.93 24.40 3.83
N ALA A 433 -7.20 23.09 3.72
CA ALA A 433 -8.14 22.58 2.73
C ALA A 433 -9.54 23.17 2.90
N VAL A 434 -9.99 23.39 4.14
CA VAL A 434 -11.28 24.01 4.46
C VAL A 434 -11.42 25.40 3.83
N THR A 435 -10.32 26.13 3.61
CA THR A 435 -10.36 27.43 2.93
C THR A 435 -10.87 27.32 1.48
N GLY A 436 -10.78 26.14 0.87
CA GLY A 436 -11.32 25.87 -0.47
C GLY A 436 -12.83 26.14 -0.57
N TYR A 437 -13.58 26.01 0.51
CA TYR A 437 -15.01 26.35 0.56
C TYR A 437 -15.25 27.86 0.37
N PHE A 438 -14.37 28.71 0.93
CA PHE A 438 -14.50 30.17 0.87
C PHE A 438 -13.86 30.77 -0.37
N THR A 439 -12.99 30.02 -1.06
CA THR A 439 -12.26 30.51 -2.23
C THR A 439 -13.19 30.61 -3.42
N ARG A 440 -13.35 31.84 -3.98
CA ARG A 440 -14.18 32.09 -5.19
C ARG A 440 -13.38 31.93 -6.48
N LYS A 441 -12.06 31.98 -6.44
CA LYS A 441 -11.19 31.84 -7.60
C LYS A 441 -11.10 30.35 -7.98
N LYS A 442 -11.05 30.06 -9.27
CA LYS A 442 -10.73 28.73 -9.78
C LYS A 442 -9.30 28.39 -9.30
N LEU A 443 -9.19 27.32 -8.55
CA LEU A 443 -7.87 26.83 -8.13
C LEU A 443 -7.14 26.26 -9.35
N THR A 444 -5.85 26.51 -9.43
CA THR A 444 -4.99 25.93 -10.48
C THR A 444 -4.58 24.52 -10.07
N PHE A 445 -4.60 23.62 -11.02
CA PHE A 445 -4.08 22.27 -10.85
C PHE A 445 -2.54 22.35 -10.76
N HIS A 446 -1.98 21.91 -9.63
CA HIS A 446 -0.54 21.73 -9.50
C HIS A 446 -0.21 20.26 -9.57
N VAL A 447 0.68 19.89 -10.48
CA VAL A 447 1.22 18.53 -10.57
C VAL A 447 1.95 18.19 -9.27
N THR A 448 1.75 16.99 -8.77
CA THR A 448 2.43 16.51 -7.57
C THR A 448 3.91 16.31 -7.88
N PRO A 449 4.83 17.06 -7.25
CA PRO A 449 6.24 16.94 -7.56
C PRO A 449 6.75 15.56 -7.16
N LYS A 450 7.38 14.90 -8.13
CA LYS A 450 8.12 13.65 -7.97
C LYS A 450 9.60 13.98 -8.20
N GLY A 451 10.42 13.93 -7.16
CA GLY A 451 11.82 14.32 -7.34
C GLY A 451 12.70 13.97 -6.15
N THR A 452 14.00 13.94 -6.42
CA THR A 452 15.08 13.80 -5.44
C THR A 452 15.50 15.18 -4.95
N GLY A 453 15.57 15.41 -3.65
CA GLY A 453 16.02 16.68 -3.07
C GLY A 453 15.81 16.75 -1.58
N GLN A 454 16.42 17.77 -0.98
CA GLN A 454 16.20 18.04 0.45
C GLN A 454 14.78 18.53 0.68
N VAL A 455 14.13 18.03 1.72
CA VAL A 455 12.79 18.47 2.12
C VAL A 455 12.88 19.89 2.68
N PRO A 456 12.23 20.89 2.05
CA PRO A 456 12.28 22.26 2.55
C PRO A 456 11.57 22.37 3.90
N VAL A 457 12.06 23.24 4.78
CA VAL A 457 11.53 23.43 6.15
C VAL A 457 10.04 23.81 6.13
N GLU A 458 9.61 24.49 5.10
CA GLU A 458 8.22 24.92 4.89
C GLU A 458 7.24 23.74 4.86
N ALA A 459 7.69 22.57 4.40
CA ALA A 459 6.85 21.38 4.31
C ALA A 459 6.46 20.81 5.69
N TYR A 460 7.28 21.00 6.71
CA TYR A 460 7.03 20.54 8.09
C TYR A 460 7.08 21.69 9.12
N ARG A 461 7.06 22.94 8.68
CA ARG A 461 7.02 24.13 9.54
C ARG A 461 5.86 24.11 10.56
N PRO A 462 4.63 23.72 10.19
CA PRO A 462 3.54 23.66 11.17
C PRO A 462 3.82 22.71 12.34
N GLN A 463 4.50 21.60 12.08
CA GLN A 463 4.89 20.63 13.10
C GLN A 463 6.03 21.18 13.97
N LEU A 464 6.98 21.92 13.40
CA LEU A 464 8.01 22.65 14.16
C LEU A 464 7.39 23.68 15.11
N VAL A 465 6.40 24.44 14.63
CA VAL A 465 5.67 25.41 15.45
C VAL A 465 4.95 24.69 16.59
N MET A 466 4.26 23.60 16.30
CA MET A 466 3.54 22.80 17.30
C MET A 466 4.50 22.21 18.34
N MET A 467 5.65 21.71 17.91
CA MET A 467 6.72 21.21 18.77
C MET A 467 7.24 22.32 19.71
N GLY A 468 7.54 23.50 19.15
CA GLY A 468 8.02 24.65 19.92
C GLY A 468 6.99 25.14 20.95
N LEU A 469 5.73 25.33 20.52
CA LEU A 469 4.65 25.79 21.40
C LEU A 469 4.34 24.78 22.51
N SER A 470 4.30 23.49 22.21
CA SER A 470 4.05 22.46 23.24
C SER A 470 5.23 22.35 24.21
N GLY A 471 6.49 22.41 23.72
CA GLY A 471 7.67 22.43 24.59
C GLY A 471 7.68 23.68 25.52
N ALA A 472 7.40 24.85 24.97
CA ALA A 472 7.30 26.08 25.75
C ALA A 472 6.17 26.02 26.80
N ALA A 473 4.98 25.52 26.41
CA ALA A 473 3.85 25.37 27.33
C ALA A 473 4.14 24.39 28.46
N ILE A 474 4.82 23.28 28.17
CA ILE A 474 5.26 22.30 29.20
C ILE A 474 6.23 22.96 30.18
N ALA A 475 7.29 23.60 29.69
CA ALA A 475 8.29 24.26 30.53
C ALA A 475 7.68 25.35 31.38
N PHE A 476 6.89 26.23 30.75
CA PHE A 476 6.20 27.32 31.45
C PHE A 476 5.21 26.79 32.50
N GLY A 477 4.38 25.81 32.18
CA GLY A 477 3.39 25.24 33.08
C GLY A 477 4.03 24.60 34.31
N LEU A 478 5.17 23.91 34.17
CA LEU A 478 5.91 23.34 35.29
C LEU A 478 6.49 24.43 36.20
N VAL A 479 7.08 25.47 35.64
CA VAL A 479 7.63 26.61 36.40
C VAL A 479 6.52 27.41 37.07
N ALA A 480 5.46 27.77 36.32
CA ALA A 480 4.34 28.54 36.85
C ALA A 480 3.65 27.83 37.99
N ARG A 481 3.53 26.51 37.92
CA ARG A 481 3.00 25.70 39.03
C ARG A 481 3.93 25.67 40.23
N SER A 482 5.23 25.52 40.03
CA SER A 482 6.23 25.46 41.11
C SER A 482 6.37 26.78 41.83
N GLN A 483 6.19 27.90 41.11
CA GLN A 483 6.28 29.26 41.65
C GLN A 483 4.92 29.84 42.13
N GLY A 484 3.84 29.11 41.91
CA GLY A 484 2.48 29.59 42.25
C GLY A 484 2.00 30.78 41.40
N TRP A 485 2.57 30.99 40.19
CA TRP A 485 2.18 32.11 39.33
C TRP A 485 0.77 31.96 38.76
N ILE A 486 0.35 30.74 38.52
CA ILE A 486 -0.96 30.40 37.96
C ILE A 486 -1.63 29.35 38.84
N SER A 487 -2.93 29.61 39.18
CA SER A 487 -3.80 28.60 39.79
C SER A 487 -4.34 27.68 38.70
N TYR A 488 -3.94 26.42 38.73
CA TYR A 488 -4.39 25.39 37.78
C TYR A 488 -5.70 24.70 38.19
N GLY A 489 -6.45 25.28 39.05
CA GLY A 489 -7.76 24.81 39.55
C GLY A 489 -7.96 25.10 41.03
N PRO A 490 -9.10 24.72 41.59
CA PRO A 490 -9.37 24.88 43.01
C PRO A 490 -8.34 24.19 43.93
N PRO A 491 -7.94 24.76 45.07
CA PRO A 491 -6.99 24.14 45.97
C PRO A 491 -7.36 22.68 46.29
N GLY A 492 -6.37 21.78 46.15
CA GLY A 492 -6.53 20.34 46.39
C GLY A 492 -7.21 19.55 45.24
N ARG A 493 -7.70 20.20 44.17
CA ARG A 493 -8.31 19.56 43.01
C ARG A 493 -7.59 19.86 41.67
N ASP A 494 -6.50 20.56 41.71
CA ASP A 494 -5.70 21.01 40.54
C ASP A 494 -4.77 19.94 39.98
N ALA A 495 -4.46 18.91 40.77
CA ALA A 495 -3.44 17.90 40.34
C ALA A 495 -3.87 17.11 39.10
N VAL A 496 -5.09 16.57 39.07
CA VAL A 496 -5.54 15.75 37.93
C VAL A 496 -5.63 16.56 36.64
N PRO A 497 -6.26 17.75 36.59
CA PRO A 497 -6.28 18.58 35.40
C PRO A 497 -4.85 18.92 34.89
N PHE A 498 -3.96 19.30 35.82
CA PHE A 498 -2.60 19.68 35.47
C PHE A 498 -1.83 18.53 34.81
N TRP A 499 -1.77 17.37 35.47
CA TRP A 499 -1.01 16.22 34.96
C TRP A 499 -1.62 15.66 33.67
N LEU A 500 -2.93 15.70 33.52
CA LEU A 500 -3.59 15.27 32.31
C LEU A 500 -3.25 16.18 31.11
N ASN A 501 -3.30 17.50 31.29
CA ASN A 501 -2.93 18.44 30.23
C ASN A 501 -1.43 18.41 29.94
N LEU A 502 -0.57 18.22 30.96
CA LEU A 502 0.84 18.01 30.78
C LEU A 502 1.14 16.74 29.98
N PHE A 503 0.42 15.66 30.24
CA PHE A 503 0.51 14.42 29.46
C PHE A 503 0.13 14.67 28.00
N TRP A 504 -0.98 15.35 27.73
CA TRP A 504 -1.40 15.63 26.37
C TRP A 504 -0.45 16.58 25.63
N ALA A 505 0.05 17.62 26.28
CA ALA A 505 1.06 18.51 25.71
C ALA A 505 2.35 17.75 25.38
N SER A 506 2.80 16.85 26.27
CA SER A 506 3.96 15.98 26.05
C SER A 506 3.73 14.99 24.89
N TRP A 507 2.51 14.48 24.78
CA TRP A 507 2.13 13.61 23.67
C TRP A 507 2.16 14.36 22.32
N ILE A 508 1.63 15.58 22.27
CA ILE A 508 1.66 16.46 21.07
C ILE A 508 3.09 16.76 20.70
N PHE A 509 3.93 17.13 21.71
CA PHE A 509 5.35 17.37 21.51
C PHE A 509 6.06 16.15 20.89
N ALA A 510 5.83 14.96 21.44
CA ALA A 510 6.43 13.72 20.97
C ALA A 510 5.98 13.39 19.53
N MET A 511 4.68 13.55 19.21
CA MET A 511 4.17 13.29 17.86
C MET A 511 4.71 14.31 16.85
N ALA A 512 4.76 15.58 17.21
CA ALA A 512 5.32 16.64 16.37
C ALA A 512 6.82 16.40 16.11
N THR A 513 7.58 16.08 17.16
CA THR A 513 9.03 15.75 17.06
C THR A 513 9.23 14.54 16.14
N TRP A 514 8.40 13.53 16.28
CA TRP A 514 8.49 12.34 15.44
C TRP A 514 8.21 12.64 13.96
N VAL A 515 7.19 13.45 13.65
CA VAL A 515 6.88 13.84 12.26
C VAL A 515 7.99 14.72 11.68
N VAL A 516 8.57 15.64 12.46
CA VAL A 516 9.71 16.46 12.04
C VAL A 516 10.93 15.59 11.75
N HIS A 517 11.24 14.63 12.63
CA HIS A 517 12.34 13.69 12.42
C HIS A 517 12.12 12.85 11.15
N LEU A 518 10.91 12.29 10.98
CA LEU A 518 10.55 11.54 9.80
C LEU A 518 10.71 12.39 8.53
N SER A 519 10.13 13.58 8.50
CA SER A 519 10.21 14.48 7.35
C SER A 519 11.64 14.83 6.94
N ARG A 520 12.54 14.96 7.91
CA ARG A 520 13.97 15.19 7.66
C ARG A 520 14.72 13.96 7.16
N SER A 521 14.31 12.77 7.62
CA SER A 521 14.95 11.52 7.23
C SER A 521 14.48 11.00 5.88
N MET A 522 13.32 11.46 5.40
CA MET A 522 12.75 11.08 4.11
C MET A 522 13.36 11.89 2.98
N GLN A 523 14.49 11.43 2.51
CA GLN A 523 15.10 11.95 1.28
C GLN A 523 15.05 10.81 0.24
N PRO A 524 14.34 10.99 -0.89
CA PRO A 524 14.41 10.03 -1.97
C PRO A 524 15.85 9.94 -2.47
N LYS A 525 16.48 8.79 -2.27
CA LYS A 525 17.88 8.57 -2.65
C LYS A 525 18.04 8.14 -4.10
N ARG A 526 16.96 7.74 -4.76
CA ARG A 526 16.93 7.18 -6.12
C ARG A 526 15.87 7.88 -6.95
N ALA A 527 16.15 8.03 -8.22
CA ALA A 527 15.19 8.61 -9.17
C ALA A 527 14.06 7.63 -9.49
N ASP A 528 14.34 6.33 -9.46
CA ASP A 528 13.37 5.28 -9.78
C ASP A 528 13.26 4.27 -8.62
N TYR A 529 12.06 3.73 -8.44
CA TYR A 529 11.77 2.75 -7.40
C TYR A 529 12.34 1.38 -7.77
N ARG A 530 12.93 0.68 -6.81
CA ARG A 530 13.35 -0.71 -6.93
C ARG A 530 12.37 -1.61 -6.21
N PHE A 531 11.87 -2.58 -6.95
CA PHE A 531 10.93 -3.56 -6.43
C PHE A 531 11.67 -4.59 -5.57
N THR A 532 11.16 -4.84 -4.36
CA THR A 532 11.69 -5.92 -3.53
C THR A 532 11.37 -7.25 -4.19
N GLU A 533 12.38 -7.90 -4.73
CA GLU A 533 12.24 -9.13 -5.48
C GLU A 533 13.38 -10.09 -5.15
N VAL A 534 13.03 -11.30 -4.74
CA VAL A 534 14.00 -12.33 -4.35
C VAL A 534 14.03 -13.38 -5.45
N LEU A 535 14.93 -13.20 -6.41
CA LEU A 535 15.16 -14.13 -7.52
C LEU A 535 16.49 -14.86 -7.35
N PRO A 536 16.52 -16.16 -7.56
CA PRO A 536 17.78 -16.89 -7.70
C PRO A 536 18.40 -16.54 -9.05
N VAL A 537 19.46 -15.76 -9.06
CA VAL A 537 20.14 -15.30 -10.26
C VAL A 537 21.49 -15.99 -10.42
N ARG A 538 21.83 -16.36 -11.65
CA ARG A 538 23.21 -16.71 -12.00
C ARG A 538 23.94 -15.44 -12.36
N PHE A 539 25.12 -15.26 -11.83
CA PHE A 539 25.96 -14.11 -12.14
C PHE A 539 27.40 -14.53 -12.37
N ARG A 540 28.12 -13.73 -13.14
CA ARG A 540 29.53 -13.92 -13.43
C ARG A 540 30.23 -12.58 -13.51
N PRO A 541 31.30 -12.34 -12.72
CA PRO A 541 32.21 -11.24 -12.96
C PRO A 541 32.90 -11.43 -14.31
N LEU A 542 32.96 -10.40 -15.15
CA LEU A 542 33.55 -10.54 -16.51
C LEU A 542 35.06 -10.76 -16.44
N ASP A 543 35.73 -10.23 -15.43
CA ASP A 543 37.16 -10.40 -15.18
C ASP A 543 37.48 -11.53 -14.18
N GLY A 544 36.49 -12.38 -13.86
CA GLY A 544 36.55 -13.42 -12.84
C GLY A 544 36.50 -14.86 -13.40
N PRO A 545 36.15 -15.83 -12.53
CA PRO A 545 36.01 -17.23 -12.92
C PRO A 545 35.01 -17.41 -14.06
N ALA A 546 35.35 -18.35 -14.98
CA ALA A 546 34.51 -18.64 -16.15
C ALA A 546 33.14 -19.26 -15.81
N LEU A 547 32.98 -19.84 -14.60
CA LEU A 547 31.74 -20.48 -14.17
C LEU A 547 30.81 -19.47 -13.49
N PRO A 548 29.53 -19.45 -13.84
CA PRO A 548 28.54 -18.60 -13.16
C PRO A 548 28.28 -19.07 -11.74
N GLU A 549 28.18 -18.11 -10.84
CA GLU A 549 27.82 -18.33 -9.46
C GLU A 549 26.33 -18.09 -9.22
N LEU A 550 25.80 -18.60 -8.10
CA LEU A 550 24.42 -18.41 -7.70
C LEU A 550 24.31 -17.34 -6.62
N ALA A 551 23.38 -16.42 -6.80
CA ALA A 551 23.07 -15.38 -5.83
C ALA A 551 21.55 -15.14 -5.69
N LEU A 552 21.14 -14.35 -4.70
CA LEU A 552 19.77 -13.91 -4.55
C LEU A 552 19.67 -12.41 -4.69
N THR A 553 18.73 -11.95 -5.50
CA THR A 553 18.39 -10.53 -5.54
C THR A 553 17.69 -10.10 -4.24
N GLN A 554 17.76 -8.82 -3.94
CA GLN A 554 16.98 -8.17 -2.87
C GLN A 554 15.99 -7.17 -3.44
N ASP A 555 16.43 -6.47 -4.46
CA ASP A 555 15.62 -5.52 -5.22
C ASP A 555 16.04 -5.53 -6.70
N LEU A 556 15.09 -5.14 -7.56
CA LEU A 556 15.26 -5.10 -9.02
C LEU A 556 14.46 -3.95 -9.62
N ASN A 557 15.00 -3.28 -10.63
CA ASN A 557 14.30 -2.43 -11.59
C ASN A 557 15.09 -2.40 -12.91
N ALA A 558 14.61 -1.67 -13.92
CA ALA A 558 15.30 -1.58 -15.21
C ALA A 558 16.66 -0.83 -15.16
N ASN A 559 16.97 -0.14 -14.08
CA ASN A 559 18.23 0.58 -13.91
C ASN A 559 19.28 -0.21 -13.12
N GLY A 560 18.90 -1.31 -12.47
CA GLY A 560 19.83 -2.14 -11.71
C GLY A 560 19.18 -3.02 -10.66
N LEU A 561 20.01 -3.77 -9.98
CA LEU A 561 19.59 -4.70 -8.91
C LEU A 561 20.49 -4.60 -7.68
N CYS A 562 19.98 -5.11 -6.57
CA CYS A 562 20.76 -5.42 -5.39
C CYS A 562 20.72 -6.93 -5.16
N PHE A 563 21.86 -7.54 -4.88
CA PHE A 563 21.96 -8.98 -4.67
C PHE A 563 22.89 -9.34 -3.52
N ARG A 564 22.75 -10.55 -3.02
CA ARG A 564 23.60 -11.13 -1.97
C ARG A 564 24.45 -12.24 -2.53
N ALA A 565 25.76 -12.18 -2.24
CA ALA A 565 26.72 -13.23 -2.55
C ALA A 565 27.51 -13.62 -1.29
N THR A 566 28.20 -14.75 -1.35
CA THR A 566 28.98 -15.30 -0.23
C THR A 566 30.32 -14.58 -0.05
N HIS A 567 30.80 -13.87 -1.06
CA HIS A 567 32.07 -13.14 -1.04
C HIS A 567 31.92 -11.70 -1.52
N ALA A 568 32.92 -10.88 -1.26
CA ALA A 568 32.98 -9.51 -1.73
C ALA A 568 33.35 -9.45 -3.21
N ILE A 569 32.62 -8.65 -3.98
CA ILE A 569 32.97 -8.30 -5.36
C ILE A 569 33.43 -6.84 -5.34
N PRO A 570 34.61 -6.51 -5.86
CA PRO A 570 35.13 -5.14 -5.85
C PRO A 570 34.20 -4.17 -6.57
N GLU A 571 34.14 -2.93 -6.06
CA GLU A 571 33.45 -1.82 -6.76
C GLU A 571 34.09 -1.57 -8.12
N GLY A 572 33.27 -1.24 -9.11
CA GLY A 572 33.71 -1.05 -10.50
C GLY A 572 33.77 -2.35 -11.32
N THR A 573 33.64 -3.53 -10.70
CA THR A 573 33.64 -4.81 -11.43
C THR A 573 32.43 -4.92 -12.35
N ALA A 574 32.65 -5.26 -13.61
CA ALA A 574 31.60 -5.57 -14.57
C ALA A 574 31.08 -6.99 -14.32
N VAL A 575 29.75 -7.14 -14.22
CA VAL A 575 29.08 -8.40 -13.91
C VAL A 575 27.99 -8.67 -14.93
N GLU A 576 27.90 -9.92 -15.36
CA GLU A 576 26.82 -10.42 -16.21
C GLU A 576 25.86 -11.26 -15.38
N PHE A 577 24.56 -11.09 -15.61
CA PHE A 577 23.47 -11.80 -14.92
C PHE A 577 22.61 -12.55 -15.91
N GLU A 578 22.08 -13.67 -15.50
CA GLU A 578 20.94 -14.33 -16.10
C GLU A 578 19.74 -14.16 -15.16
N LEU A 579 18.82 -13.26 -15.53
CA LEU A 579 17.63 -12.93 -14.72
C LEU A 579 16.49 -13.89 -15.10
N PRO A 580 15.98 -14.71 -14.19
CA PRO A 580 14.87 -15.62 -14.48
C PRO A 580 13.53 -14.85 -14.39
N LEU A 581 13.18 -14.15 -15.45
CA LEU A 581 11.93 -13.38 -15.55
C LEU A 581 10.77 -14.25 -16.06
N VAL A 582 9.54 -13.74 -15.97
CA VAL A 582 8.34 -14.47 -16.45
C VAL A 582 8.40 -14.80 -17.94
N VAL A 583 9.03 -13.94 -18.74
CA VAL A 583 9.23 -14.16 -20.18
C VAL A 583 10.32 -15.20 -20.49
N GLY A 584 11.04 -15.68 -19.48
CA GLY A 584 12.17 -16.58 -19.56
C GLY A 584 13.46 -15.94 -19.05
N PRO A 585 14.59 -16.67 -19.08
CA PRO A 585 15.88 -16.13 -18.69
C PRO A 585 16.31 -14.98 -19.60
N VAL A 586 16.64 -13.85 -19.02
CA VAL A 586 17.04 -12.63 -19.73
C VAL A 586 18.45 -12.23 -19.31
N PRO A 587 19.40 -12.03 -20.25
CA PRO A 587 20.74 -11.59 -19.93
C PRO A 587 20.74 -10.09 -19.57
N ALA A 588 21.49 -9.72 -18.53
CA ALA A 588 21.69 -8.33 -18.15
C ALA A 588 23.15 -8.13 -17.75
N ARG A 589 23.71 -6.97 -18.07
CA ARG A 589 25.07 -6.57 -17.68
C ARG A 589 25.03 -5.33 -16.83
N GLY A 590 25.95 -5.24 -15.87
CA GLY A 590 26.02 -4.05 -15.03
C GLY A 590 27.35 -3.94 -14.30
N THR A 591 27.52 -2.82 -13.61
CA THR A 591 28.74 -2.51 -12.84
C THR A 591 28.38 -2.47 -11.35
N VAL A 592 29.19 -3.10 -10.53
CA VAL A 592 29.06 -3.06 -9.06
C VAL A 592 29.38 -1.65 -8.56
N LEU A 593 28.42 -1.01 -7.91
CA LEU A 593 28.55 0.33 -7.35
C LEU A 593 29.03 0.32 -5.91
N TYR A 594 28.66 -0.69 -5.15
CA TYR A 594 29.06 -0.87 -3.75
C TYR A 594 29.02 -2.34 -3.34
N SER A 595 29.84 -2.70 -2.35
CA SER A 595 29.87 -3.99 -1.71
C SER A 595 29.95 -3.80 -0.20
N HIS A 596 28.98 -4.31 0.56
CA HIS A 596 28.95 -4.19 2.01
C HIS A 596 28.81 -5.54 2.68
N PRO A 597 29.63 -5.86 3.71
CA PRO A 597 29.47 -7.07 4.49
C PRO A 597 28.17 -6.99 5.32
N ILE A 598 27.46 -8.10 5.38
CA ILE A 598 26.30 -8.28 6.27
C ILE A 598 26.45 -9.60 7.02
N GLN A 599 25.90 -9.68 8.21
CA GLN A 599 25.77 -10.93 8.92
C GLN A 599 24.35 -11.48 8.79
N VAL A 600 24.23 -12.67 8.23
CA VAL A 600 22.98 -13.41 8.15
C VAL A 600 23.16 -14.68 8.96
N ARG A 601 22.57 -14.73 10.15
CA ARG A 601 22.67 -15.88 11.08
C ARG A 601 24.09 -16.34 11.40
N GLY A 602 24.99 -15.40 11.61
CA GLY A 602 26.40 -15.72 11.90
C GLY A 602 27.24 -16.01 10.66
N LEU A 603 26.63 -16.07 9.48
CA LEU A 603 27.33 -16.15 8.20
C LEU A 603 27.65 -14.75 7.71
N GLN A 604 28.91 -14.55 7.32
CA GLN A 604 29.31 -13.34 6.64
C GLN A 604 28.93 -13.47 5.16
N MET A 605 28.09 -12.57 4.72
CA MET A 605 27.68 -12.41 3.32
C MET A 605 27.95 -10.97 2.88
N HIS A 606 27.87 -10.72 1.58
CA HIS A 606 28.05 -9.41 1.01
C HIS A 606 26.82 -9.00 0.20
N VAL A 607 26.39 -7.76 0.37
CA VAL A 607 25.32 -7.11 -0.41
C VAL A 607 25.98 -6.23 -1.43
N HIS A 608 25.63 -6.44 -2.69
CA HIS A 608 26.15 -5.69 -3.82
C HIS A 608 25.03 -4.92 -4.49
N GLY A 609 25.27 -3.62 -4.72
CA GLY A 609 24.43 -2.81 -5.59
C GLY A 609 25.00 -2.72 -6.98
N VAL A 610 24.20 -3.03 -7.99
CA VAL A 610 24.61 -3.03 -9.38
C VAL A 610 23.77 -2.04 -10.16
N GLN A 611 24.44 -1.30 -11.04
CA GLN A 611 23.79 -0.48 -12.07
C GLN A 611 23.91 -1.20 -13.41
N PHE A 612 22.80 -1.40 -14.08
CA PHE A 612 22.81 -2.00 -15.43
C PHE A 612 23.44 -1.05 -16.45
N THR A 613 24.12 -1.63 -17.42
CA THR A 613 24.80 -0.92 -18.50
C THR A 613 24.45 -1.54 -19.83
N GLY A 614 24.08 -0.71 -20.82
CA GLY A 614 23.87 -1.17 -22.20
C GLY A 614 22.72 -2.18 -22.37
N LEU A 615 21.64 -2.04 -21.57
CA LEU A 615 20.46 -2.88 -21.77
C LEU A 615 19.74 -2.52 -23.07
N ASP A 616 19.46 -3.53 -23.86
CA ASP A 616 18.55 -3.42 -24.99
C ASP A 616 17.13 -3.06 -24.50
N LEU A 617 16.37 -2.39 -25.35
CA LEU A 617 15.04 -1.90 -24.99
C LEU A 617 14.10 -3.04 -24.61
N ASP A 618 14.13 -4.15 -25.33
CA ASP A 618 13.31 -5.34 -25.06
C ASP A 618 13.64 -5.97 -23.69
N VAL A 619 14.92 -5.99 -23.31
CA VAL A 619 15.37 -6.48 -22.01
C VAL A 619 14.88 -5.56 -20.89
N ARG A 620 14.95 -4.25 -21.11
CA ARG A 620 14.46 -3.24 -20.19
C ARG A 620 12.95 -3.38 -19.98
N ASP A 621 12.20 -3.49 -21.06
CA ASP A 621 10.75 -3.67 -21.05
C ASP A 621 10.34 -4.99 -20.37
N ALA A 622 11.10 -6.08 -20.58
CA ALA A 622 10.88 -7.35 -19.90
C ALA A 622 11.07 -7.24 -18.38
N ILE A 623 12.12 -6.54 -17.92
CA ILE A 623 12.37 -6.29 -16.49
C ILE A 623 11.24 -5.44 -15.89
N GLU A 624 10.82 -4.37 -16.56
CA GLU A 624 9.75 -3.48 -16.10
C GLU A 624 8.40 -4.20 -16.01
N THR A 625 8.05 -4.98 -17.03
CA THR A 625 6.82 -5.79 -17.04
C THR A 625 6.83 -6.80 -15.90
N HIS A 626 7.95 -7.50 -15.71
CA HIS A 626 8.12 -8.42 -14.59
C HIS A 626 7.90 -7.72 -13.25
N CYS A 627 8.58 -6.59 -13.02
CA CYS A 627 8.49 -5.86 -11.76
C CYS A 627 7.08 -5.33 -11.47
N THR A 628 6.40 -4.76 -12.47
CA THR A 628 5.12 -4.07 -12.27
C THR A 628 3.91 -5.00 -12.29
N GLN A 629 3.92 -6.02 -13.15
CA GLN A 629 2.76 -6.89 -13.34
C GLN A 629 2.83 -8.20 -12.55
N HIS A 630 4.04 -8.64 -12.14
CA HIS A 630 4.25 -9.93 -11.49
C HIS A 630 4.81 -9.81 -10.07
N SER A 631 5.91 -9.04 -9.86
CA SER A 631 6.52 -8.91 -8.53
C SER A 631 5.61 -8.25 -7.51
N VAL A 632 4.94 -7.16 -7.90
CA VAL A 632 4.08 -6.40 -6.98
C VAL A 632 2.89 -7.21 -6.50
N PRO A 633 2.13 -7.90 -7.38
CA PRO A 633 1.06 -8.80 -6.95
C PRO A 633 1.55 -9.88 -5.98
N HIS A 634 2.67 -10.51 -6.29
CA HIS A 634 3.25 -11.56 -5.44
C HIS A 634 3.71 -11.04 -4.08
N GLY A 635 4.49 -9.97 -4.05
CA GLY A 635 4.96 -9.36 -2.80
C GLY A 635 3.82 -8.99 -1.85
N ARG A 636 2.66 -8.57 -2.39
CA ARG A 636 1.47 -8.26 -1.59
C ARG A 636 0.73 -9.48 -1.08
N LEU A 637 0.73 -10.59 -1.81
CA LEU A 637 0.16 -11.86 -1.33
C LEU A 637 0.89 -12.35 -0.08
N VAL A 638 2.21 -12.26 -0.05
CA VAL A 638 3.03 -12.61 1.12
C VAL A 638 2.73 -11.70 2.33
N PHE A 639 2.39 -10.42 2.08
CA PHE A 639 2.03 -9.45 3.14
C PHE A 639 0.53 -9.50 3.52
N ARG A 640 -0.29 -10.25 2.78
CA ARG A 640 -1.75 -10.28 2.94
C ARG A 640 -2.26 -11.26 3.99
N GLU A 641 -1.42 -11.98 4.70
CA GLU A 641 -1.85 -12.66 5.93
C GLU A 641 -2.26 -11.59 6.96
N SER A 642 -3.43 -11.03 6.70
CA SER A 642 -4.13 -10.12 7.60
C SER A 642 -4.39 -10.84 8.90
N VAL A 643 -3.75 -10.37 9.93
CA VAL A 643 -3.93 -10.87 11.28
C VAL A 643 -5.29 -10.38 11.77
N ASP A 644 -6.35 -11.13 11.48
CA ASP A 644 -7.63 -10.99 12.17
C ASP A 644 -7.37 -11.17 13.67
N LEU A 645 -7.70 -10.17 14.50
CA LEU A 645 -7.50 -10.23 15.95
C LEU A 645 -8.15 -11.47 16.58
N PHE A 646 -9.29 -11.91 16.04
CA PHE A 646 -9.94 -13.15 16.47
C PHE A 646 -9.16 -14.38 15.98
N GLU A 647 -8.61 -14.33 14.78
CA GLU A 647 -7.75 -15.40 14.25
C GLU A 647 -6.40 -15.43 14.96
N VAL A 648 -5.80 -14.28 15.31
CA VAL A 648 -4.59 -14.21 16.17
C VAL A 648 -4.87 -14.75 17.55
N ALA A 649 -5.96 -14.37 18.19
CA ALA A 649 -6.33 -14.92 19.49
C ALA A 649 -6.59 -16.43 19.37
N ARG A 650 -7.28 -16.85 18.33
CA ARG A 650 -7.58 -18.25 18.03
C ARG A 650 -6.33 -19.05 17.64
N GLN A 651 -5.43 -18.47 16.84
CA GLN A 651 -4.14 -19.06 16.48
C GLN A 651 -3.17 -19.07 17.68
N ARG A 652 -3.13 -18.05 18.52
CA ARG A 652 -2.38 -18.09 19.79
C ARG A 652 -2.90 -19.17 20.73
N LEU A 653 -4.20 -19.40 20.77
CA LEU A 653 -4.82 -20.47 21.53
C LEU A 653 -4.66 -21.86 20.88
N ARG A 654 -4.52 -21.92 19.55
CA ARG A 654 -4.38 -23.16 18.75
C ARG A 654 -2.96 -23.42 18.29
N ASN A 655 -2.04 -22.46 18.39
CA ASN A 655 -0.70 -22.56 17.82
C ASN A 655 0.12 -23.57 18.62
N ARG A 656 0.15 -24.80 18.12
CA ARG A 656 1.02 -25.89 18.59
C ARG A 656 2.45 -25.82 18.05
N ARG A 657 2.86 -24.73 17.38
CA ARG A 657 4.23 -24.56 16.92
C ARG A 657 5.11 -24.24 18.11
N ALA A 658 5.97 -25.19 18.47
CA ALA A 658 6.87 -25.08 19.61
C ALA A 658 7.96 -24.00 19.45
N GLU A 659 8.20 -23.49 18.21
CA GLU A 659 9.33 -22.61 17.93
C GLU A 659 8.98 -21.50 16.92
N ARG A 660 9.59 -20.32 17.08
CA ARG A 660 9.54 -19.24 16.09
C ARG A 660 10.39 -19.60 14.88
N ARG A 661 9.82 -19.55 13.69
CA ARG A 661 10.57 -19.61 12.44
C ARG A 661 11.23 -18.27 12.16
N GLN A 662 12.46 -18.31 11.66
CA GLN A 662 13.19 -17.12 11.25
C GLN A 662 13.24 -17.10 9.72
N ILE A 663 12.92 -15.96 9.12
CA ILE A 663 13.04 -15.74 7.67
C ILE A 663 14.54 -15.73 7.33
N VAL A 664 14.94 -16.50 6.34
CA VAL A 664 16.34 -16.71 5.97
C VAL A 664 16.64 -16.19 4.58
N GLN A 665 15.85 -16.58 3.60
CA GLN A 665 16.02 -16.26 2.19
C GLN A 665 17.43 -16.51 1.67
N LEU A 666 17.82 -17.77 1.63
CA LEU A 666 19.11 -18.21 1.08
C LEU A 666 18.89 -19.18 -0.08
N PRO A 667 19.73 -19.14 -1.13
CA PRO A 667 19.70 -20.15 -2.18
C PRO A 667 20.12 -21.49 -1.59
N VAL A 668 19.39 -22.53 -1.95
CA VAL A 668 19.69 -23.89 -1.52
C VAL A 668 19.71 -24.85 -2.67
N LEU A 669 20.62 -25.80 -2.64
CA LEU A 669 20.52 -27.01 -3.39
C LEU A 669 19.70 -28.02 -2.61
N VAL A 670 18.73 -28.58 -3.27
CA VAL A 670 17.78 -29.52 -2.70
C VAL A 670 17.92 -30.85 -3.41
N GLU A 671 18.23 -31.88 -2.68
CA GLU A 671 18.18 -33.24 -3.15
C GLU A 671 16.92 -33.92 -2.63
N VAL A 672 16.15 -34.47 -3.53
CA VAL A 672 14.89 -35.12 -3.22
C VAL A 672 14.99 -36.61 -3.54
N ASP A 673 14.81 -37.43 -2.53
CA ASP A 673 14.64 -38.87 -2.68
C ASP A 673 13.15 -39.18 -2.58
N ALA A 674 12.52 -39.35 -3.75
CA ALA A 674 11.10 -39.60 -3.86
C ALA A 674 10.86 -40.81 -4.79
N HIS A 675 10.18 -41.81 -4.28
CA HIS A 675 9.62 -42.89 -5.08
C HIS A 675 8.10 -42.63 -5.26
N GLY A 676 7.66 -42.32 -6.49
CA GLY A 676 6.26 -42.04 -6.79
C GLY A 676 6.05 -41.59 -8.24
N GLU A 677 4.80 -41.36 -8.66
CA GLU A 677 4.46 -40.94 -10.03
C GLU A 677 5.29 -39.75 -10.48
N GLY A 678 6.14 -39.95 -11.49
CA GLY A 678 6.99 -38.92 -12.09
C GLY A 678 8.37 -38.73 -11.45
N TRP A 679 8.77 -39.56 -10.45
CA TRP A 679 10.06 -39.47 -9.77
C TRP A 679 10.75 -40.83 -9.75
N GLU A 680 11.62 -41.09 -10.72
CA GLU A 680 12.29 -42.41 -10.88
C GLU A 680 13.69 -42.46 -10.25
N ALA A 681 14.26 -41.32 -9.83
CA ALA A 681 15.58 -41.25 -9.19
C ALA A 681 15.71 -39.99 -8.31
N ALA A 682 16.71 -39.97 -7.44
CA ALA A 682 17.06 -38.78 -6.68
C ALA A 682 17.35 -37.59 -7.61
N GLN A 683 16.56 -36.53 -7.47
CA GLN A 683 16.70 -35.31 -8.27
C GLN A 683 17.35 -34.19 -7.48
N GLN A 684 18.22 -33.44 -8.15
CA GLN A 684 18.85 -32.24 -7.61
C GLN A 684 18.18 -31.00 -8.16
N LEU A 685 17.62 -30.21 -7.26
CA LEU A 685 16.86 -29.02 -7.57
C LEU A 685 17.49 -27.79 -6.91
N VAL A 686 17.23 -26.64 -7.47
CA VAL A 686 17.57 -25.36 -6.86
C VAL A 686 16.31 -24.76 -6.26
N GLY A 687 16.43 -24.24 -5.03
CA GLY A 687 15.32 -23.59 -4.33
C GLY A 687 15.80 -22.43 -3.48
N VAL A 688 14.86 -21.82 -2.81
CA VAL A 688 15.11 -20.76 -1.82
C VAL A 688 14.67 -21.28 -0.46
N LEU A 689 15.56 -21.28 0.52
CA LEU A 689 15.22 -21.49 1.93
C LEU A 689 14.57 -20.21 2.43
N ASP A 690 13.24 -20.20 2.54
CA ASP A 690 12.47 -19.02 2.93
C ASP A 690 12.50 -18.80 4.44
N ASP A 691 12.15 -19.83 5.20
CA ASP A 691 12.24 -19.81 6.66
C ASP A 691 12.81 -21.11 7.23
N SER A 692 13.33 -21.04 8.45
CA SER A 692 13.89 -22.21 9.13
C SER A 692 13.75 -22.09 10.64
N SER A 693 13.57 -23.25 11.31
CA SER A 693 13.62 -23.43 12.75
C SER A 693 14.34 -24.75 13.09
N ARG A 694 14.49 -25.09 14.38
CA ARG A 694 15.04 -26.38 14.77
C ARG A 694 14.20 -27.57 14.31
N SER A 695 12.87 -27.38 14.23
CA SER A 695 11.91 -28.44 13.90
C SER A 695 11.53 -28.50 12.42
N GLY A 696 11.89 -27.51 11.60
CA GLY A 696 11.52 -27.53 10.21
C GLY A 696 12.02 -26.34 9.38
N ALA A 697 11.78 -26.42 8.08
CA ALA A 697 12.14 -25.39 7.12
C ALA A 697 10.99 -25.20 6.11
N SER A 698 10.96 -24.03 5.47
CA SER A 698 10.15 -23.75 4.30
C SER A 698 11.06 -23.52 3.11
N LEU A 699 10.81 -24.25 2.05
CA LEU A 699 11.54 -24.12 0.77
C LEU A 699 10.60 -23.60 -0.30
N VAL A 700 11.06 -22.68 -1.12
CA VAL A 700 10.37 -22.28 -2.35
C VAL A 700 11.06 -22.99 -3.52
N MET A 701 10.29 -23.77 -4.25
CA MET A 701 10.80 -24.66 -5.31
C MET A 701 10.08 -24.38 -6.62
N SER A 702 10.73 -24.68 -7.76
CA SER A 702 10.11 -24.60 -9.09
C SER A 702 9.17 -25.78 -9.41
N VAL A 703 9.26 -26.87 -8.67
CA VAL A 703 8.45 -28.08 -8.82
C VAL A 703 7.81 -28.46 -7.48
N PRO A 704 6.61 -29.07 -7.50
CA PRO A 704 6.00 -29.59 -6.28
C PRO A 704 6.78 -30.82 -5.80
N LEU A 705 6.97 -30.93 -4.50
CA LEU A 705 7.50 -32.14 -3.91
C LEU A 705 6.37 -33.04 -3.40
N PRO A 706 6.43 -34.36 -3.64
CA PRO A 706 5.45 -35.28 -3.09
C PRO A 706 5.44 -35.22 -1.54
N GLN A 707 4.27 -35.31 -0.96
CA GLN A 707 4.16 -35.41 0.50
C GLN A 707 4.82 -36.72 0.97
N GLY A 708 5.66 -36.62 1.99
CA GLY A 708 6.46 -37.73 2.48
C GLY A 708 7.81 -37.91 1.79
N ALA A 709 8.11 -37.12 0.72
CA ALA A 709 9.42 -37.14 0.06
C ALA A 709 10.52 -36.74 1.05
N ARG A 710 11.63 -37.47 1.00
CA ARG A 710 12.82 -37.14 1.79
C ARG A 710 13.57 -36.01 1.08
N VAL A 711 13.91 -34.99 1.85
CA VAL A 711 14.50 -33.78 1.35
C VAL A 711 15.77 -33.48 2.11
N ARG A 712 16.86 -33.28 1.38
CA ARG A 712 18.11 -32.73 1.91
C ARG A 712 18.36 -31.42 1.22
N PHE A 713 18.80 -30.43 1.96
CA PHE A 713 19.16 -29.13 1.37
C PHE A 713 20.44 -28.59 1.97
N ALA A 714 21.20 -27.91 1.15
CA ALA A 714 22.46 -27.28 1.55
C ALA A 714 22.57 -25.90 0.92
N THR A 715 23.05 -24.93 1.68
CA THR A 715 23.30 -23.58 1.20
C THR A 715 24.75 -23.47 0.71
N PRO A 716 24.99 -23.08 -0.56
CA PRO A 716 26.34 -22.94 -1.10
C PRO A 716 27.21 -22.01 -0.27
N GLY A 717 28.48 -22.38 -0.06
CA GLY A 717 29.44 -21.56 0.67
C GLY A 717 29.19 -21.46 2.18
N THR A 718 28.33 -22.30 2.74
CA THR A 718 27.99 -22.29 4.17
C THR A 718 27.91 -23.71 4.73
N ASP A 719 28.01 -23.85 6.07
CA ASP A 719 27.77 -25.13 6.76
C ASP A 719 26.26 -25.39 7.00
N MET A 720 25.39 -24.56 6.42
CA MET A 720 23.95 -24.72 6.59
C MET A 720 23.42 -25.86 5.74
N THR A 721 23.19 -26.98 6.38
CA THR A 721 22.53 -28.15 5.80
C THR A 721 21.28 -28.50 6.59
N GLY A 722 20.34 -29.18 5.95
CA GLY A 722 19.15 -29.67 6.60
C GLY A 722 18.61 -30.91 5.91
N GLU A 723 18.04 -31.79 6.72
CA GLU A 723 17.37 -33.00 6.27
C GLU A 723 15.97 -33.05 6.86
N GLY A 724 15.02 -33.55 6.09
CA GLY A 724 13.67 -33.66 6.57
C GLY A 724 12.75 -34.40 5.60
N VAL A 725 11.48 -34.34 5.91
CA VAL A 725 10.40 -34.90 5.09
C VAL A 725 9.47 -33.78 4.64
N ALA A 726 9.13 -33.74 3.38
CA ALA A 726 8.15 -32.80 2.83
C ALA A 726 6.77 -33.10 3.42
N MET A 727 6.25 -32.17 4.21
CA MET A 727 4.96 -32.30 4.88
C MET A 727 3.80 -31.84 4.00
N TYR A 728 4.05 -30.83 3.19
CA TYR A 728 3.11 -30.30 2.21
C TYR A 728 3.87 -29.60 1.08
N SER A 729 3.23 -29.51 -0.06
CA SER A 729 3.69 -28.68 -1.18
C SER A 729 2.50 -27.87 -1.64
N GLN A 730 2.54 -26.56 -1.39
CA GLN A 730 1.49 -25.62 -1.75
C GLN A 730 1.90 -24.85 -2.98
N ARG A 731 1.07 -24.88 -4.02
CA ARG A 731 1.29 -24.10 -5.24
C ARG A 731 1.29 -22.60 -4.90
N LEU A 732 2.32 -21.91 -5.34
CA LEU A 732 2.45 -20.47 -5.32
C LEU A 732 2.57 -19.97 -6.75
N GLU A 733 1.79 -18.98 -7.09
CA GLU A 733 2.01 -18.22 -8.32
C GLU A 733 3.04 -17.14 -8.04
N THR A 734 4.21 -17.29 -8.64
CA THR A 734 5.31 -16.34 -8.49
C THR A 734 5.51 -15.55 -9.77
N PRO A 735 6.19 -14.41 -9.71
CA PRO A 735 6.55 -13.63 -10.90
C PRO A 735 7.29 -14.43 -11.98
N VAL A 736 8.07 -15.41 -11.60
CA VAL A 736 8.81 -16.30 -12.51
C VAL A 736 8.03 -17.55 -12.94
N GLY A 737 6.73 -17.58 -12.68
CA GLY A 737 5.86 -18.70 -13.01
C GLY A 737 5.31 -19.41 -11.77
N ILE A 738 4.94 -20.68 -11.94
CA ILE A 738 4.44 -21.49 -10.84
C ILE A 738 5.63 -21.94 -9.99
N SER A 739 5.62 -21.60 -8.73
CA SER A 739 6.52 -22.11 -7.69
C SER A 739 5.72 -22.85 -6.61
N PHE A 740 6.42 -23.53 -5.72
CA PHE A 740 5.78 -24.30 -4.67
C PHE A 740 6.42 -23.98 -3.33
N SER A 741 5.61 -23.63 -2.35
CA SER A 741 6.05 -23.57 -0.96
C SER A 741 6.01 -24.96 -0.36
N VAL A 742 7.16 -25.49 -0.03
CA VAL A 742 7.32 -26.82 0.54
C VAL A 742 7.67 -26.71 2.00
N GLY A 743 6.79 -27.19 2.87
CA GLY A 743 7.09 -27.30 4.29
C GLY A 743 7.84 -28.61 4.57
N VAL A 744 9.07 -28.49 5.10
CA VAL A 744 9.94 -29.62 5.47
C VAL A 744 9.98 -29.75 6.99
N ALA A 745 9.58 -30.90 7.53
CA ALA A 745 9.79 -31.24 8.93
C ALA A 745 11.16 -31.91 9.09
N ARG A 746 12.02 -31.37 9.95
CA ARG A 746 13.34 -31.93 10.21
C ARG A 746 13.21 -33.25 10.98
N VAL A 747 13.95 -34.25 10.53
CA VAL A 747 14.03 -35.54 11.22
C VAL A 747 15.25 -35.47 12.18
N PRO A 748 15.13 -35.90 13.45
CA PRO A 748 16.25 -35.94 14.38
C PRO A 748 17.38 -36.84 13.85
N GLU A 749 18.64 -36.43 13.98
CA GLU A 749 19.84 -37.09 13.45
C GLU A 749 19.97 -38.60 13.75
N ARG A 750 19.25 -39.14 14.73
CA ARG A 750 19.28 -40.56 15.11
C ARG A 750 18.51 -41.52 14.16
N ALA A 751 17.80 -41.03 13.19
CA ALA A 751 16.91 -41.86 12.36
C ALA A 751 17.47 -42.19 10.95
N TRP A 752 18.69 -41.83 10.63
CA TRP A 752 19.26 -41.99 9.29
C TRP A 752 20.54 -42.80 9.26
N PRO A 753 20.76 -43.71 8.28
CA PRO A 753 22.03 -44.37 8.05
C PRO A 753 23.07 -43.35 7.52
N ARG A 754 24.23 -43.30 8.14
CA ARG A 754 25.34 -42.38 7.82
C ARG A 754 26.02 -42.60 6.44
N THR A 755 25.47 -43.34 5.53
CA THR A 755 26.16 -43.88 4.34
C THR A 755 26.00 -43.07 3.07
N PHE A 756 25.38 -41.90 3.06
CA PHE A 756 25.01 -41.22 1.79
C PHE A 756 25.85 -40.00 1.40
N PHE A 757 26.70 -39.41 2.22
CA PHE A 757 27.60 -38.33 1.77
C PHE A 757 29.02 -38.43 2.32
N PRO A 758 30.04 -38.56 1.47
CA PRO A 758 31.37 -38.05 1.76
C PRO A 758 31.28 -36.53 1.72
N GLY A 759 31.65 -35.86 2.80
CA GLY A 759 31.66 -34.41 3.08
C GLY A 759 31.09 -33.44 2.04
N ALA A 760 30.14 -32.60 2.46
CA ALA A 760 29.46 -31.65 1.59
C ALA A 760 30.43 -30.78 0.76
N GLY A 761 31.65 -30.52 1.25
CA GLY A 761 32.72 -29.79 0.55
C GLY A 761 33.21 -30.47 -0.72
N GLU A 762 33.44 -31.80 -0.69
CA GLU A 762 33.95 -32.54 -1.85
C GLU A 762 32.90 -32.68 -2.96
N TRP A 763 31.64 -32.70 -2.62
CA TRP A 763 30.54 -32.80 -3.54
C TRP A 763 30.39 -31.50 -4.37
N TRP A 764 30.52 -30.31 -3.74
CA TRP A 764 30.53 -29.02 -4.42
C TRP A 764 31.68 -28.87 -5.39
N THR A 765 32.90 -29.28 -4.98
CA THR A 765 34.09 -29.18 -5.80
C THR A 765 33.97 -30.03 -7.07
N ARG A 766 33.41 -31.24 -6.98
CA ARG A 766 33.27 -32.12 -8.16
C ARG A 766 32.17 -31.68 -9.14
N ARG A 767 31.14 -31.02 -8.70
CA ARG A 767 29.98 -30.69 -9.52
C ARG A 767 30.03 -29.28 -10.09
N PHE A 768 30.59 -28.31 -9.38
CA PHE A 768 30.58 -26.90 -9.72
C PHE A 768 31.96 -26.23 -9.80
N GLY A 769 33.06 -27.00 -9.62
CA GLY A 769 34.40 -26.44 -9.76
C GLY A 769 34.82 -25.45 -8.65
N LEU A 770 34.05 -25.36 -7.57
CA LEU A 770 34.33 -24.47 -6.43
C LEU A 770 35.35 -25.13 -5.50
N VAL A 771 36.52 -24.55 -5.35
CA VAL A 771 37.54 -24.99 -4.37
C VAL A 771 37.19 -24.27 -3.04
N PRO A 772 36.85 -24.98 -1.94
CA PRO A 772 36.72 -24.32 -0.65
C PRO A 772 38.15 -23.98 -0.16
N ASP A 773 38.40 -22.71 0.12
CA ASP A 773 39.58 -22.34 0.90
C ASP A 773 39.50 -23.05 2.26
N ARG A 774 40.54 -23.82 2.57
CA ARG A 774 40.69 -24.49 3.84
C ARG A 774 40.80 -23.44 4.94
N VAL A 775 39.74 -23.24 5.68
CA VAL A 775 39.80 -22.63 6.98
C VAL A 775 40.21 -23.73 7.96
N GLU A 776 41.44 -23.65 8.50
CA GLU A 776 41.89 -24.52 9.58
C GLU A 776 40.94 -24.40 10.78
N PRO A 777 40.58 -25.48 11.44
CA PRO A 777 39.74 -25.44 12.65
C PRO A 777 40.53 -24.83 13.78
N ALA A 778 40.16 -23.64 14.19
CA ALA A 778 40.65 -23.08 15.46
C ALA A 778 40.17 -23.96 16.62
N ALA A 779 41.13 -24.42 17.38
CA ALA A 779 40.99 -25.33 18.51
C ALA A 779 40.04 -24.79 19.58
N ALA A 780 39.28 -25.74 20.10
CA ALA A 780 38.63 -25.81 21.41
C ALA A 780 38.81 -24.63 22.37
N ALA A 781 37.68 -24.00 22.73
CA ALA A 781 37.59 -23.25 23.97
C ALA A 781 36.36 -23.67 24.78
N GLN A 782 36.65 -24.35 25.80
CA GLN A 782 36.11 -24.38 27.16
C GLN A 782 34.61 -24.16 27.42
N LYS A 783 34.08 -25.19 28.07
CA LYS A 783 32.95 -25.16 29.01
C LYS A 783 32.95 -23.95 29.92
N VAL A 784 31.81 -23.27 30.02
CA VAL A 784 31.37 -22.70 31.30
C VAL A 784 29.88 -23.03 31.43
N ALA A 785 29.58 -23.73 32.52
CA ALA A 785 28.28 -23.92 33.09
C ALA A 785 27.91 -22.67 33.90
N VAL A 786 26.72 -22.19 33.79
CA VAL A 786 25.67 -21.94 34.79
C VAL A 786 24.38 -21.62 34.04
#